data_5a9bb24e75cb913e6cbf3e2c7c2fa077
#
_entry.id   5a9bb24e75cb913e6cbf3e2c7c2fa077
#
_cell.length_a   1.000
_cell.length_b   1.000
_cell.length_c   1.000
_cell.angle_alpha   90.00
_cell.angle_beta   90.00
_cell.angle_gamma   90.00
#
_symmetry.space_group_name_H-M   'P 1'
#
loop_
_entity.id
_entity.type
_entity.pdbx_description
1 polymer ?
#
loop_
_entity_poly.entity_id
_entity_poly.type
_entity_poly.pdbx_seq_one_letter_code
_entity_poly.pdbx_strand_id
1 'polypeptide(L)'
;MNKQGISDFKYFVGIGSLANVATREDRVCVLNILGGESSDVTPVSHVYSGGNVVFGTAPGRGGQVLSTSIGDIPVFNNVREGLQAGHRFNCGVVYLPPSAARDGVAELIRVNPELRKIFIVTEKISVHDAREIRAMGQQAGVDIFGANGLGVADSWNVVRIGGALGGDSPGDTLKPGSIAIFSNSGGFSTTIAQYLRMSGWGTTTVISSGKDVYIHYAAPEFAFALANDARSKAAVLYCEPGGYYELDAKFTKPVVACVVGRWKSKLTRAVGHAGAMAGGEDDAVAKERWFMDKFGVDGVFTPEQPKFSAKGAVVSNIAHIPAALSAVMRANATLPDFEPEGNLALKPWFGAGPGLHLPQRLDLPVVRALSPYDQQIEAINRQIGCLLPRQSMKDASGASQMNPESQVSSLHGVSILRAATLPLESQVHLALLHEAGDDNARKLIAVAVAAHVNLAGTPELAAAEAAREQENAPNAVLAAAVAVIGPKRQRRTRDAARLMIDRFAAAALADVQDETFELTAVDTEGFESLVQPQPDKRAQTLLAALQAREARSVIVRWLVQLPGHPTAEAVLAAVATTLAWGPLTAKRISRLTAESLPWWLMLFGTTIGASARASWHESGRFCGLDKADLLNRCDLAEIAFAALLGLKPGTDDLFALQTLTGLLLTNGPGAISAQGAKGAVSADGPEAPERVQLNKALIAFLTHTGYTHGGNGYEGIAFLNEQFADSGLTDPADPRHGIDLQAMATRTVEKYALYKAERKTAGSAGIAKLPGVNHPVFRDKAVNVDPRELFIRELCERRGEYNVFHAFYLALVQALFDAGMSRNIYCVNVDAVIAALLLKMLWQPIRRGELTEHDIETAAFTLFLYPRTLGCAAEVDDHMNRGRNMDTRTPASECRFVT
;
A
#
# COMPACT_ATOMS: atom_id res chain seq x y z
N MET A 1 -8.59 -48.67 20.54
CA MET A 1 -8.40 -49.03 19.14
C MET A 1 -6.93 -48.83 18.82
N ASN A 2 -6.30 -49.86 18.27
CA ASN A 2 -4.92 -49.72 17.78
C ASN A 2 -4.95 -48.84 16.52
N LYS A 3 -4.52 -47.63 16.64
CA LYS A 3 -4.36 -46.75 15.50
C LYS A 3 -3.06 -47.10 14.75
N GLN A 4 -3.21 -47.28 13.43
CA GLN A 4 -2.09 -47.75 12.61
C GLN A 4 -1.32 -46.59 12.00
N GLY A 5 0.00 -46.69 12.01
CA GLY A 5 0.84 -45.83 11.19
C GLY A 5 0.77 -46.30 9.71
N ILE A 6 0.91 -45.35 8.80
CA ILE A 6 1.14 -45.65 7.39
C ILE A 6 2.58 -46.09 7.24
N SER A 7 2.85 -47.10 6.48
CA SER A 7 4.14 -47.76 6.26
C SER A 7 5.36 -47.02 6.84
N ASP A 8 6.22 -47.72 7.48
CA ASP A 8 7.44 -47.20 8.10
C ASP A 8 7.22 -46.16 9.24
N PHE A 9 5.99 -46.05 9.74
CA PHE A 9 5.61 -45.33 10.97
C PHE A 9 5.90 -43.85 11.05
N LYS A 10 6.13 -43.23 9.89
CA LYS A 10 6.39 -41.79 9.80
C LYS A 10 5.13 -40.95 9.97
N TYR A 11 3.99 -41.53 9.59
CA TYR A 11 2.67 -40.86 9.63
C TYR A 11 1.71 -41.64 10.50
N PHE A 12 0.74 -40.93 11.07
CA PHE A 12 -0.26 -41.51 11.97
C PHE A 12 -1.66 -41.32 11.44
N VAL A 13 -2.45 -42.40 11.30
CA VAL A 13 -3.82 -42.33 10.85
C VAL A 13 -4.73 -43.04 11.84
N GLY A 14 -5.55 -42.28 12.57
CA GLY A 14 -6.63 -42.77 13.39
C GLY A 14 -7.95 -42.87 12.63
N ILE A 15 -8.13 -41.95 11.66
CA ILE A 15 -9.31 -41.88 10.78
C ILE A 15 -8.95 -42.58 9.48
N GLY A 16 -9.51 -43.76 9.24
CA GLY A 16 -9.14 -44.61 8.11
C GLY A 16 -9.83 -44.25 6.81
N SER A 17 -10.86 -43.41 6.80
CA SER A 17 -11.60 -42.97 5.59
C SER A 17 -11.94 -41.48 5.67
N LEU A 18 -11.92 -40.77 4.55
CA LEU A 18 -12.33 -39.36 4.47
C LEU A 18 -13.77 -39.13 4.95
N ALA A 19 -14.65 -40.12 4.81
CA ALA A 19 -16.02 -40.06 5.31
C ALA A 19 -16.13 -39.81 6.83
N ASN A 20 -15.08 -40.12 7.57
CA ASN A 20 -15.06 -40.04 9.03
C ASN A 20 -14.31 -38.80 9.56
N VAL A 21 -13.76 -37.95 8.67
CA VAL A 21 -13.00 -36.78 9.07
C VAL A 21 -13.90 -35.71 9.69
N ALA A 22 -15.06 -35.44 9.09
CA ALA A 22 -16.08 -34.55 9.62
C ALA A 22 -17.47 -35.19 9.47
N THR A 23 -18.13 -35.41 10.60
CA THR A 23 -19.39 -36.15 10.64
C THR A 23 -20.44 -35.40 11.44
N ARG A 24 -21.71 -35.74 11.28
CA ARG A 24 -22.81 -35.17 12.07
C ARG A 24 -22.74 -35.47 13.57
N GLU A 25 -21.94 -36.47 13.96
CA GLU A 25 -21.71 -36.84 15.35
C GLU A 25 -20.65 -35.97 16.03
N ASP A 26 -19.92 -35.16 15.26
CA ASP A 26 -18.88 -34.30 15.82
C ASP A 26 -19.48 -33.21 16.66
N ARG A 27 -18.98 -33.08 17.89
CA ARG A 27 -19.29 -32.04 18.86
C ARG A 27 -18.02 -31.27 19.11
N VAL A 28 -18.09 -29.98 18.92
CA VAL A 28 -16.90 -29.11 18.81
C VAL A 28 -16.75 -28.18 20.00
N CYS A 29 -15.55 -28.14 20.59
CA CYS A 29 -15.11 -27.09 21.51
C CYS A 29 -14.14 -26.17 20.74
N VAL A 30 -14.34 -24.84 20.82
CA VAL A 30 -13.49 -23.84 20.16
C VAL A 30 -12.69 -23.05 21.20
N LEU A 31 -11.36 -23.15 21.17
CA LEU A 31 -10.47 -22.36 22.02
C LEU A 31 -10.28 -20.97 21.43
N ASN A 32 -10.43 -19.93 22.26
CA ASN A 32 -10.44 -18.52 21.91
C ASN A 32 -11.60 -18.15 20.96
N ILE A 33 -12.79 -18.61 21.27
CA ILE A 33 -14.00 -18.46 20.42
C ILE A 33 -14.38 -16.98 20.17
N LEU A 34 -14.02 -16.07 21.08
CA LEU A 34 -14.29 -14.64 20.99
C LEU A 34 -13.10 -13.85 20.41
N GLY A 35 -12.14 -14.52 19.78
CA GLY A 35 -11.09 -13.88 18.98
C GLY A 35 -11.64 -13.30 17.66
N GLY A 36 -10.90 -12.39 17.05
CA GLY A 36 -11.38 -11.68 15.86
C GLY A 36 -11.87 -12.60 14.74
N GLU A 37 -11.05 -13.57 14.29
CA GLU A 37 -11.44 -14.51 13.22
C GLU A 37 -12.43 -15.56 13.71
N SER A 38 -12.21 -16.13 14.90
CA SER A 38 -13.05 -17.20 15.41
C SER A 38 -14.49 -16.77 15.68
N SER A 39 -14.71 -15.51 16.14
CA SER A 39 -16.04 -14.95 16.37
C SER A 39 -16.84 -14.74 15.08
N ASP A 40 -16.18 -14.50 13.97
CA ASP A 40 -16.84 -14.32 12.66
C ASP A 40 -17.11 -15.66 11.97
N VAL A 41 -16.17 -16.62 12.05
CA VAL A 41 -16.22 -17.87 11.32
C VAL A 41 -17.06 -18.95 12.04
N THR A 42 -17.00 -19.00 13.38
CA THR A 42 -17.68 -20.05 14.15
C THR A 42 -19.20 -20.04 13.99
N PRO A 43 -19.90 -18.90 13.97
CA PRO A 43 -21.34 -18.87 13.74
C PRO A 43 -21.75 -19.50 12.40
N VAL A 44 -21.02 -19.19 11.32
CA VAL A 44 -21.27 -19.76 9.99
C VAL A 44 -21.04 -21.27 9.99
N SER A 45 -19.98 -21.75 10.64
CA SER A 45 -19.69 -23.19 10.76
C SER A 45 -20.76 -23.91 11.58
N HIS A 46 -21.19 -23.31 12.68
CA HIS A 46 -22.23 -23.85 13.57
C HIS A 46 -23.57 -23.97 12.83
N VAL A 47 -23.99 -22.92 12.12
CA VAL A 47 -25.24 -22.92 11.34
C VAL A 47 -25.19 -23.93 10.20
N TYR A 48 -24.12 -23.94 9.39
CA TYR A 48 -23.96 -24.88 8.30
C TYR A 48 -24.00 -26.33 8.77
N SER A 49 -23.40 -26.61 9.94
CA SER A 49 -23.33 -27.97 10.50
C SER A 49 -24.55 -28.35 11.34
N GLY A 50 -25.57 -27.49 11.43
CA GLY A 50 -26.78 -27.77 12.21
C GLY A 50 -26.55 -27.82 13.72
N GLY A 51 -25.65 -27.02 14.25
CA GLY A 51 -25.44 -26.86 15.69
C GLY A 51 -24.35 -27.74 16.29
N ASN A 52 -23.22 -27.93 15.61
CA ASN A 52 -22.13 -28.82 16.08
C ASN A 52 -21.21 -28.21 17.15
N VAL A 53 -21.14 -26.89 17.29
CA VAL A 53 -20.29 -26.22 18.31
C VAL A 53 -21.04 -26.18 19.64
N VAL A 54 -20.57 -26.90 20.63
CA VAL A 54 -21.25 -27.07 21.94
C VAL A 54 -20.87 -26.02 22.96
N PHE A 55 -19.63 -25.52 22.91
CA PHE A 55 -19.16 -24.36 23.67
C PHE A 55 -17.81 -23.88 23.15
N GLY A 56 -17.38 -22.71 23.59
CA GLY A 56 -16.04 -22.19 23.38
C GLY A 56 -15.40 -21.68 24.64
N THR A 57 -14.09 -21.41 24.57
CA THR A 57 -13.37 -20.83 25.72
C THR A 57 -12.78 -19.46 25.34
N ALA A 58 -12.80 -18.55 26.32
CA ALA A 58 -12.12 -17.26 26.27
C ALA A 58 -11.79 -16.85 27.74
N PRO A 59 -10.51 -16.96 28.15
CA PRO A 59 -10.10 -16.66 29.52
C PRO A 59 -10.50 -15.24 29.94
N GLY A 60 -11.12 -15.12 31.14
CA GLY A 60 -11.64 -13.85 31.69
C GLY A 60 -12.97 -13.38 31.06
N ARG A 61 -13.57 -14.16 30.15
CA ARG A 61 -14.85 -13.85 29.48
C ARG A 61 -15.90 -14.95 29.66
N GLY A 62 -15.70 -15.86 30.63
CA GLY A 62 -16.66 -16.89 31.00
C GLY A 62 -18.02 -16.30 31.34
N GLY A 63 -19.10 -16.97 30.92
CA GLY A 63 -20.49 -16.50 31.10
C GLY A 63 -21.01 -15.64 29.92
N GLN A 64 -20.17 -15.23 28.98
CA GLN A 64 -20.62 -14.63 27.73
C GLN A 64 -21.14 -15.71 26.78
N VAL A 65 -21.76 -15.27 25.70
CA VAL A 65 -22.24 -16.13 24.62
C VAL A 65 -21.79 -15.60 23.28
N LEU A 66 -21.63 -16.49 22.29
CA LEU A 66 -21.47 -16.12 20.88
C LEU A 66 -22.79 -16.42 20.19
N SER A 67 -23.51 -15.36 19.77
CA SER A 67 -24.82 -15.49 19.16
C SER A 67 -24.74 -16.00 17.71
N THR A 68 -25.68 -16.88 17.36
CA THR A 68 -25.86 -17.41 16.01
C THR A 68 -27.35 -17.37 15.62
N SER A 69 -27.67 -17.55 14.34
CA SER A 69 -29.06 -17.58 13.86
C SER A 69 -29.87 -18.80 14.34
N ILE A 70 -29.21 -19.83 14.89
CA ILE A 70 -29.84 -21.06 15.37
C ILE A 70 -29.68 -21.28 16.88
N GLY A 71 -29.21 -20.29 17.62
CA GLY A 71 -29.00 -20.31 19.06
C GLY A 71 -27.66 -19.80 19.50
N ASP A 72 -27.48 -19.57 20.80
CA ASP A 72 -26.26 -19.04 21.39
C ASP A 72 -25.28 -20.16 21.77
N ILE A 73 -24.01 -19.92 21.52
CA ILE A 73 -22.90 -20.80 21.92
C ILE A 73 -22.34 -20.28 23.24
N PRO A 74 -22.38 -21.06 24.36
CA PRO A 74 -21.87 -20.62 25.65
C PRO A 74 -20.34 -20.54 25.63
N VAL A 75 -19.81 -19.57 26.40
CA VAL A 75 -18.38 -19.31 26.53
C VAL A 75 -17.95 -19.51 27.98
N PHE A 76 -16.88 -20.28 28.20
CA PHE A 76 -16.25 -20.56 29.48
C PHE A 76 -14.84 -20.01 29.55
N ASN A 77 -14.24 -19.89 30.76
CA ASN A 77 -12.86 -19.45 30.87
C ASN A 77 -11.85 -20.53 30.43
N ASN A 78 -12.18 -21.79 30.57
CA ASN A 78 -11.34 -22.94 30.22
C ASN A 78 -12.20 -24.16 29.85
N VAL A 79 -11.58 -25.21 29.32
CA VAL A 79 -12.26 -26.42 28.86
C VAL A 79 -12.90 -27.19 30.01
N ARG A 80 -12.28 -27.20 31.18
CA ARG A 80 -12.79 -27.91 32.37
C ARG A 80 -14.11 -27.34 32.84
N GLU A 81 -14.29 -26.03 32.85
CA GLU A 81 -15.56 -25.38 33.21
C GLU A 81 -16.69 -25.82 32.28
N GLY A 82 -16.46 -25.88 30.96
CA GLY A 82 -17.45 -26.34 29.99
C GLY A 82 -17.85 -27.81 30.21
N LEU A 83 -16.87 -28.67 30.51
CA LEU A 83 -17.17 -30.08 30.87
C LEU A 83 -17.92 -30.21 32.17
N GLN A 84 -17.59 -29.41 33.20
CA GLN A 84 -18.30 -29.36 34.47
C GLN A 84 -19.75 -28.87 34.35
N ALA A 85 -19.99 -27.97 33.41
CA ALA A 85 -21.33 -27.49 33.05
C ALA A 85 -22.16 -28.54 32.27
N GLY A 86 -21.60 -29.72 32.00
CA GLY A 86 -22.29 -30.85 31.34
C GLY A 86 -22.13 -30.92 29.85
N HIS A 87 -21.39 -30.02 29.24
CA HIS A 87 -21.10 -30.09 27.80
C HIS A 87 -20.16 -31.25 27.50
N ARG A 88 -20.37 -31.92 26.37
CA ARG A 88 -19.51 -33.03 25.89
C ARG A 88 -19.08 -32.72 24.47
N PHE A 89 -17.82 -33.00 24.17
CA PHE A 89 -17.25 -32.80 22.83
C PHE A 89 -16.22 -33.90 22.50
N ASN A 90 -16.02 -34.14 21.19
CA ASN A 90 -15.03 -35.10 20.67
C ASN A 90 -14.07 -34.46 19.66
N CYS A 91 -14.23 -33.15 19.45
CA CYS A 91 -13.48 -32.40 18.46
C CYS A 91 -13.06 -31.02 19.06
N GLY A 92 -11.77 -30.68 18.96
CA GLY A 92 -11.24 -29.37 19.38
C GLY A 92 -10.86 -28.51 18.18
N VAL A 93 -11.07 -27.20 18.27
CA VAL A 93 -10.57 -26.21 17.33
C VAL A 93 -9.72 -25.19 18.06
N VAL A 94 -8.53 -24.90 17.55
CA VAL A 94 -7.53 -24.05 18.23
C VAL A 94 -7.29 -22.77 17.45
N TYR A 95 -7.69 -21.62 18.04
CA TYR A 95 -7.45 -20.26 17.58
C TYR A 95 -6.53 -19.46 18.52
N LEU A 96 -5.76 -20.15 19.34
CA LEU A 96 -4.85 -19.54 20.29
C LEU A 96 -3.61 -18.93 19.58
N PRO A 97 -2.96 -17.92 20.18
CA PRO A 97 -1.67 -17.46 19.69
C PRO A 97 -0.63 -18.59 19.57
N PRO A 98 0.37 -18.50 18.67
CA PRO A 98 1.34 -19.58 18.44
C PRO A 98 2.02 -20.11 19.70
N SER A 99 2.38 -19.22 20.64
CA SER A 99 3.03 -19.57 21.92
C SER A 99 2.12 -20.30 22.91
N ALA A 100 0.80 -20.25 22.72
CA ALA A 100 -0.19 -20.88 23.60
C ALA A 100 -0.86 -22.13 22.95
N ALA A 101 -0.64 -22.35 21.67
CA ALA A 101 -1.29 -23.43 20.92
C ALA A 101 -0.97 -24.81 21.49
N ARG A 102 0.29 -25.08 21.83
CA ARG A 102 0.71 -26.35 22.46
C ARG A 102 -0.01 -26.61 23.78
N ASP A 103 -0.08 -25.61 24.63
CA ASP A 103 -0.73 -25.73 25.94
C ASP A 103 -2.24 -25.90 25.81
N GLY A 104 -2.87 -25.24 24.85
CA GLY A 104 -4.28 -25.45 24.52
C GLY A 104 -4.57 -26.87 24.03
N VAL A 105 -3.72 -27.43 23.18
CA VAL A 105 -3.83 -28.84 22.74
C VAL A 105 -3.63 -29.78 23.93
N ALA A 106 -2.65 -29.49 24.80
CA ALA A 106 -2.42 -30.28 26.01
C ALA A 106 -3.61 -30.25 26.96
N GLU A 107 -4.26 -29.09 27.14
CA GLU A 107 -5.49 -28.97 27.92
C GLU A 107 -6.61 -29.85 27.35
N LEU A 108 -6.90 -29.72 26.04
CA LEU A 108 -7.96 -30.50 25.38
C LEU A 108 -7.76 -32.01 25.58
N ILE A 109 -6.52 -32.52 25.41
CA ILE A 109 -6.19 -33.93 25.54
C ILE A 109 -6.29 -34.40 27.01
N ARG A 110 -5.78 -33.59 27.95
CA ARG A 110 -5.73 -33.97 29.37
C ARG A 110 -7.09 -34.05 30.06
N VAL A 111 -8.00 -33.11 29.68
CA VAL A 111 -9.26 -32.97 30.39
C VAL A 111 -10.41 -33.73 29.75
N ASN A 112 -10.25 -34.17 28.47
CA ASN A 112 -11.31 -34.84 27.72
C ASN A 112 -10.85 -36.18 27.13
N PRO A 113 -11.16 -37.33 27.79
CA PRO A 113 -10.81 -38.65 27.22
C PRO A 113 -11.65 -39.07 26.02
N GLU A 114 -12.74 -38.35 25.71
CA GLU A 114 -13.60 -38.62 24.55
C GLU A 114 -13.06 -37.94 23.27
N LEU A 115 -12.02 -37.10 23.42
CA LEU A 115 -11.45 -36.35 22.30
C LEU A 115 -10.86 -37.29 21.23
N ARG A 116 -11.19 -37.00 19.97
CA ARG A 116 -10.72 -37.79 18.81
C ARG A 116 -9.98 -36.98 17.79
N LYS A 117 -10.32 -35.70 17.65
CA LYS A 117 -9.78 -34.82 16.61
C LYS A 117 -9.48 -33.43 17.15
N ILE A 118 -8.40 -32.80 16.64
CA ILE A 118 -8.07 -31.41 16.89
C ILE A 118 -7.72 -30.74 15.55
N PHE A 119 -8.32 -29.58 15.30
CA PHE A 119 -8.03 -28.73 14.15
C PHE A 119 -7.31 -27.46 14.61
N ILE A 120 -6.08 -27.25 14.15
CA ILE A 120 -5.25 -26.12 14.54
C ILE A 120 -5.25 -25.11 13.40
N VAL A 121 -5.94 -23.97 13.61
CA VAL A 121 -6.00 -22.83 12.70
C VAL A 121 -4.77 -21.94 12.85
N THR A 122 -4.23 -21.88 14.05
CA THR A 122 -3.03 -21.09 14.40
C THR A 122 -1.86 -21.34 13.45
N GLU A 123 -1.23 -20.26 12.98
CA GLU A 123 -0.02 -20.30 12.14
C GLU A 123 1.25 -19.97 12.96
N LYS A 124 2.43 -20.31 12.41
CA LYS A 124 3.75 -19.99 12.97
C LYS A 124 4.03 -20.65 14.32
N ILE A 125 3.48 -21.85 14.54
CA ILE A 125 3.82 -22.66 15.69
C ILE A 125 5.28 -23.13 15.53
N SER A 126 6.06 -23.09 16.62
CA SER A 126 7.43 -23.54 16.58
C SER A 126 7.51 -25.03 16.19
N VAL A 127 8.55 -25.44 15.46
CA VAL A 127 8.75 -26.86 15.10
C VAL A 127 8.84 -27.73 16.34
N HIS A 128 9.41 -27.23 17.44
CA HIS A 128 9.47 -27.93 18.71
C HIS A 128 8.05 -28.19 19.26
N ASP A 129 7.25 -27.15 19.40
CA ASP A 129 5.88 -27.27 19.91
C ASP A 129 5.00 -28.14 19.00
N ALA A 130 5.16 -28.00 17.69
CA ALA A 130 4.44 -28.83 16.72
C ALA A 130 4.80 -30.33 16.85
N ARG A 131 6.07 -30.66 17.11
CA ARG A 131 6.50 -32.06 17.35
C ARG A 131 5.96 -32.59 18.66
N GLU A 132 5.91 -31.79 19.74
CA GLU A 132 5.27 -32.16 21.00
C GLU A 132 3.75 -32.37 20.81
N ILE A 133 3.06 -31.49 20.11
CA ILE A 133 1.65 -31.65 19.72
C ILE A 133 1.43 -32.98 18.99
N ARG A 134 2.29 -33.30 18.03
CA ARG A 134 2.22 -34.58 17.30
C ARG A 134 2.38 -35.76 18.23
N ALA A 135 3.36 -35.74 19.13
CA ALA A 135 3.61 -36.81 20.09
C ALA A 135 2.43 -37.00 21.07
N MET A 136 1.87 -35.90 21.60
CA MET A 136 0.69 -35.94 22.46
C MET A 136 -0.53 -36.55 21.75
N GLY A 137 -0.78 -36.15 20.50
CA GLY A 137 -1.86 -36.69 19.68
C GLY A 137 -1.70 -38.22 19.43
N GLN A 138 -0.50 -38.65 19.06
CA GLN A 138 -0.22 -40.07 18.86
C GLN A 138 -0.42 -40.88 20.13
N GLN A 139 0.09 -40.40 21.25
CA GLN A 139 -0.02 -41.09 22.54
C GLN A 139 -1.49 -41.17 23.01
N ALA A 140 -2.25 -40.13 22.85
CA ALA A 140 -3.66 -40.09 23.21
C ALA A 140 -4.60 -40.76 22.19
N GLY A 141 -4.09 -41.08 21.01
CA GLY A 141 -4.90 -41.58 19.90
C GLY A 141 -5.83 -40.52 19.30
N VAL A 142 -5.41 -39.25 19.27
CA VAL A 142 -6.12 -38.12 18.74
C VAL A 142 -5.51 -37.69 17.41
N ASP A 143 -6.32 -37.59 16.36
CA ASP A 143 -5.86 -37.06 15.08
C ASP A 143 -5.74 -35.54 15.10
N ILE A 144 -4.57 -35.01 14.69
CA ILE A 144 -4.29 -33.56 14.66
C ILE A 144 -4.26 -33.10 13.18
N PHE A 145 -4.94 -32.00 12.89
CA PHE A 145 -5.00 -31.35 11.58
C PHE A 145 -4.44 -29.92 11.65
N GLY A 146 -3.73 -29.47 10.64
CA GLY A 146 -3.04 -28.16 10.65
C GLY A 146 -1.54 -28.37 10.94
N ALA A 147 -0.79 -27.39 11.41
CA ALA A 147 -1.12 -26.00 11.74
C ALA A 147 -1.33 -25.13 10.49
N ASN A 148 -1.80 -23.90 10.70
CA ASN A 148 -2.10 -22.94 9.64
C ASN A 148 -3.14 -23.48 8.63
N GLY A 149 -4.08 -24.30 9.08
CA GLY A 149 -5.14 -24.89 8.26
C GLY A 149 -6.49 -24.22 8.53
N LEU A 150 -7.36 -24.12 7.49
CA LEU A 150 -8.74 -23.72 7.68
C LEU A 150 -9.67 -24.87 8.07
N GLY A 151 -9.14 -25.98 8.54
CA GLY A 151 -9.92 -27.12 9.02
C GLY A 151 -10.43 -28.01 7.89
N VAL A 152 -11.64 -28.53 8.05
CA VAL A 152 -12.28 -29.49 7.16
C VAL A 152 -13.73 -29.15 6.89
N ALA A 153 -14.20 -29.49 5.69
CA ALA A 153 -15.62 -29.50 5.36
C ALA A 153 -15.98 -30.82 4.64
N ASP A 154 -17.11 -31.41 4.99
CA ASP A 154 -17.65 -32.58 4.30
C ASP A 154 -19.01 -32.21 3.69
N SER A 155 -19.08 -32.25 2.36
CA SER A 155 -20.26 -31.82 1.63
C SER A 155 -21.42 -32.82 1.74
N TRP A 156 -21.14 -34.10 1.94
CA TRP A 156 -22.15 -35.13 2.10
C TRP A 156 -22.79 -35.11 3.48
N ASN A 157 -21.95 -34.91 4.50
CA ASN A 157 -22.40 -34.79 5.89
C ASN A 157 -22.96 -33.40 6.20
N VAL A 158 -22.68 -32.39 5.36
CA VAL A 158 -23.00 -30.98 5.60
C VAL A 158 -22.40 -30.54 6.94
N VAL A 159 -21.12 -30.73 7.11
CA VAL A 159 -20.36 -30.40 8.34
C VAL A 159 -19.13 -29.62 7.99
N ARG A 160 -18.88 -28.55 8.74
CA ARG A 160 -17.65 -27.74 8.70
C ARG A 160 -17.06 -27.60 10.09
N ILE A 161 -15.77 -27.86 10.24
CA ILE A 161 -15.02 -27.79 11.50
C ILE A 161 -13.74 -27.02 11.28
N GLY A 162 -13.46 -26.02 12.09
CA GLY A 162 -12.30 -25.15 12.00
C GLY A 162 -12.61 -23.82 11.35
N GLY A 163 -11.84 -23.43 10.35
CA GLY A 163 -11.91 -22.12 9.71
C GLY A 163 -12.95 -22.00 8.59
N ALA A 164 -12.76 -21.03 7.71
CA ALA A 164 -13.75 -20.55 6.74
C ALA A 164 -13.80 -21.35 5.42
N LEU A 165 -13.66 -22.67 5.43
CA LEU A 165 -13.79 -23.47 4.21
C LEU A 165 -15.21 -23.32 3.61
N GLY A 166 -15.28 -23.05 2.31
CA GLY A 166 -16.54 -22.74 1.63
C GLY A 166 -17.00 -21.29 1.79
N GLY A 167 -16.21 -20.45 2.48
CA GLY A 167 -16.50 -19.02 2.68
C GLY A 167 -17.69 -18.77 3.60
N ASP A 168 -18.36 -17.63 3.41
CA ASP A 168 -19.50 -17.18 4.22
C ASP A 168 -20.81 -17.89 3.83
N SER A 169 -20.83 -18.55 2.67
CA SER A 169 -21.97 -19.34 2.18
C SER A 169 -21.51 -20.75 1.78
N PRO A 170 -21.13 -21.60 2.74
CA PRO A 170 -20.58 -22.92 2.43
C PRO A 170 -21.57 -23.83 1.67
N GLY A 171 -22.85 -23.68 1.89
CA GLY A 171 -23.88 -24.40 1.14
C GLY A 171 -23.92 -24.07 -0.35
N ASP A 172 -23.53 -22.85 -0.72
CA ASP A 172 -23.45 -22.44 -2.13
C ASP A 172 -22.17 -22.95 -2.82
N THR A 173 -21.13 -23.22 -2.06
CA THR A 173 -19.80 -23.60 -2.57
C THR A 173 -19.58 -25.11 -2.54
N LEU A 174 -19.98 -25.76 -1.45
CA LEU A 174 -19.71 -27.16 -1.15
C LEU A 174 -20.90 -28.03 -1.56
N LYS A 175 -20.99 -28.36 -2.84
CA LYS A 175 -22.03 -29.26 -3.34
C LYS A 175 -21.56 -30.73 -3.28
N PRO A 176 -22.36 -31.64 -2.75
CA PRO A 176 -22.01 -33.08 -2.71
C PRO A 176 -21.71 -33.64 -4.11
N GLY A 177 -20.64 -34.43 -4.19
CA GLY A 177 -20.21 -35.08 -5.42
C GLY A 177 -19.11 -36.11 -5.15
N SER A 178 -18.18 -36.29 -6.09
CA SER A 178 -17.25 -37.42 -6.10
C SER A 178 -15.76 -36.99 -5.94
N ILE A 179 -15.44 -35.70 -5.71
CA ILE A 179 -14.06 -35.22 -5.69
C ILE A 179 -13.65 -34.81 -4.28
N ALA A 180 -12.57 -35.40 -3.78
CA ALA A 180 -11.93 -34.95 -2.55
C ALA A 180 -10.94 -33.80 -2.84
N ILE A 181 -10.79 -32.84 -1.91
CA ILE A 181 -9.81 -31.76 -2.04
C ILE A 181 -8.86 -31.82 -0.84
N PHE A 182 -7.57 -31.76 -1.11
CA PHE A 182 -6.51 -31.61 -0.11
C PHE A 182 -5.61 -30.44 -0.49
N SER A 183 -5.54 -29.43 0.35
CA SER A 183 -4.92 -28.17 -0.03
C SER A 183 -4.05 -27.58 1.08
N ASN A 184 -2.86 -27.12 0.72
CA ASN A 184 -2.03 -26.32 1.62
C ASN A 184 -2.65 -24.95 1.91
N SER A 185 -3.55 -24.45 1.06
CA SER A 185 -4.23 -23.18 1.22
C SER A 185 -5.72 -23.35 1.40
N GLY A 186 -6.26 -22.85 2.51
CA GLY A 186 -7.68 -22.87 2.80
C GLY A 186 -8.51 -22.03 1.82
N GLY A 187 -8.05 -20.84 1.46
CA GLY A 187 -8.72 -19.96 0.49
C GLY A 187 -8.82 -20.61 -0.89
N PHE A 188 -7.73 -21.22 -1.37
CA PHE A 188 -7.75 -21.93 -2.65
C PHE A 188 -8.56 -23.21 -2.60
N SER A 189 -8.74 -23.87 -1.46
CA SER A 189 -9.70 -24.98 -1.33
C SER A 189 -11.10 -24.56 -1.72
N THR A 190 -11.55 -23.39 -1.23
CA THR A 190 -12.86 -22.81 -1.56
C THR A 190 -12.97 -22.46 -3.04
N THR A 191 -11.95 -21.81 -3.61
CA THR A 191 -11.92 -21.45 -5.03
C THR A 191 -11.93 -22.69 -5.92
N ILE A 192 -11.18 -23.73 -5.57
CA ILE A 192 -11.17 -25.00 -6.31
C ILE A 192 -12.56 -25.64 -6.27
N ALA A 193 -13.21 -25.70 -5.09
CA ALA A 193 -14.57 -26.28 -4.98
C ALA A 193 -15.57 -25.52 -5.87
N GLN A 194 -15.48 -24.20 -5.95
CA GLN A 194 -16.31 -23.39 -6.87
C GLN A 194 -16.05 -23.72 -8.34
N TYR A 195 -14.78 -23.84 -8.75
CA TYR A 195 -14.40 -24.17 -10.11
C TYR A 195 -14.87 -25.58 -10.50
N LEU A 196 -14.78 -26.53 -9.57
CA LEU A 196 -15.29 -27.88 -9.77
C LEU A 196 -16.81 -27.90 -9.99
N ARG A 197 -17.56 -27.17 -9.15
CA ARG A 197 -19.03 -27.04 -9.30
C ARG A 197 -19.42 -26.51 -10.68
N MET A 198 -18.68 -25.48 -11.15
CA MET A 198 -18.92 -24.90 -12.48
C MET A 198 -18.58 -25.82 -13.63
N SER A 199 -17.91 -26.93 -13.37
CA SER A 199 -17.55 -27.98 -14.34
C SER A 199 -18.33 -29.25 -14.14
N GLY A 200 -19.36 -29.23 -13.28
CA GLY A 200 -20.22 -30.37 -12.99
C GLY A 200 -19.67 -31.35 -11.97
N TRP A 201 -18.62 -30.97 -11.23
CA TRP A 201 -18.03 -31.84 -10.19
C TRP A 201 -18.35 -31.31 -8.81
N GLY A 202 -18.85 -32.15 -7.95
CA GLY A 202 -19.07 -31.85 -6.54
C GLY A 202 -17.97 -32.41 -5.66
N THR A 203 -17.99 -31.99 -4.40
CA THR A 203 -17.00 -32.39 -3.41
C THR A 203 -17.47 -33.47 -2.45
N THR A 204 -16.55 -34.32 -1.98
CA THR A 204 -16.74 -35.17 -0.82
C THR A 204 -16.23 -34.47 0.41
N THR A 205 -14.98 -34.68 0.76
CA THR A 205 -14.31 -34.06 1.89
C THR A 205 -13.29 -33.05 1.40
N VAL A 206 -13.30 -31.84 1.94
CA VAL A 206 -12.34 -30.77 1.66
C VAL A 206 -11.49 -30.57 2.89
N ILE A 207 -10.17 -30.78 2.79
CA ILE A 207 -9.22 -30.65 3.90
C ILE A 207 -8.23 -29.53 3.58
N SER A 208 -8.16 -28.53 4.44
CA SER A 208 -7.05 -27.61 4.45
C SER A 208 -5.96 -28.12 5.39
N SER A 209 -4.89 -28.67 4.84
CA SER A 209 -3.76 -29.15 5.63
C SER A 209 -2.98 -28.06 6.32
N GLY A 210 -3.13 -26.81 5.82
CA GLY A 210 -2.24 -25.72 6.13
C GLY A 210 -0.87 -25.84 5.47
N LYS A 211 -0.05 -24.82 5.66
CA LYS A 211 1.34 -24.80 5.21
C LYS A 211 2.20 -24.07 6.24
N ASP A 212 2.21 -24.61 7.47
CA ASP A 212 3.23 -24.24 8.46
C ASP A 212 4.52 -25.06 8.22
N VAL A 213 5.56 -24.76 8.95
CA VAL A 213 6.84 -25.49 8.85
C VAL A 213 6.67 -26.98 9.16
N TYR A 214 5.72 -27.31 10.04
CA TYR A 214 5.34 -28.68 10.37
C TYR A 214 3.85 -28.90 10.13
N ILE A 215 3.51 -29.91 9.33
CA ILE A 215 2.11 -30.28 9.01
C ILE A 215 1.77 -31.58 9.73
N HIS A 216 0.64 -31.61 10.47
CA HIS A 216 0.24 -32.78 11.25
C HIS A 216 -0.50 -33.83 10.43
N TYR A 217 -1.44 -33.41 9.57
CA TYR A 217 -2.15 -34.29 8.66
C TYR A 217 -1.69 -33.99 7.23
N ALA A 218 -0.81 -34.83 6.72
CA ALA A 218 -0.10 -34.60 5.47
C ALA A 218 -0.64 -35.46 4.31
N ALA A 219 -0.07 -35.29 3.13
CA ALA A 219 -0.49 -35.99 1.92
C ALA A 219 -0.50 -37.52 2.01
N PRO A 220 0.42 -38.22 2.72
CA PRO A 220 0.34 -39.65 2.91
C PRO A 220 -0.87 -40.11 3.74
N GLU A 221 -1.22 -39.40 4.79
CA GLU A 221 -2.39 -39.65 5.63
C GLU A 221 -3.67 -39.46 4.83
N PHE A 222 -3.73 -38.35 4.06
CA PHE A 222 -4.84 -38.11 3.13
C PHE A 222 -4.97 -39.21 2.07
N ALA A 223 -3.86 -39.64 1.43
CA ALA A 223 -3.86 -40.67 0.41
C ALA A 223 -4.39 -42.00 0.93
N PHE A 224 -4.04 -42.35 2.17
CA PHE A 224 -4.54 -43.53 2.87
C PHE A 224 -6.06 -43.45 3.10
N ALA A 225 -6.52 -42.35 3.65
CA ALA A 225 -7.96 -42.11 3.91
C ALA A 225 -8.77 -42.03 2.62
N LEU A 226 -8.21 -41.44 1.55
CA LEU A 226 -8.83 -41.37 0.21
C LEU A 226 -9.00 -42.78 -0.39
N ALA A 227 -8.02 -43.66 -0.24
CA ALA A 227 -8.08 -45.03 -0.74
C ALA A 227 -9.28 -45.79 -0.17
N ASN A 228 -9.62 -45.50 1.10
CA ASN A 228 -10.71 -46.15 1.83
C ASN A 228 -12.05 -45.40 1.81
N ASP A 229 -12.16 -44.28 1.10
CA ASP A 229 -13.44 -43.53 0.97
C ASP A 229 -14.18 -43.91 -0.30
N ALA A 230 -15.24 -44.69 -0.17
CA ALA A 230 -16.03 -45.15 -1.32
C ALA A 230 -16.72 -44.00 -2.10
N ARG A 231 -16.97 -42.86 -1.48
CA ARG A 231 -17.61 -41.69 -2.08
C ARG A 231 -16.71 -40.95 -3.08
N SER A 232 -15.39 -40.92 -2.76
CA SER A 232 -14.42 -40.17 -3.57
C SER A 232 -13.95 -41.03 -4.75
N LYS A 233 -14.14 -40.57 -5.97
CA LYS A 233 -13.65 -41.20 -7.21
C LYS A 233 -12.27 -40.65 -7.61
N ALA A 234 -11.98 -39.40 -7.28
CA ALA A 234 -10.70 -38.76 -7.53
C ALA A 234 -10.40 -37.69 -6.46
N ALA A 235 -9.22 -37.12 -6.50
CA ALA A 235 -8.85 -36.01 -5.65
C ALA A 235 -8.18 -34.86 -6.43
N VAL A 236 -8.30 -33.66 -5.90
CA VAL A 236 -7.52 -32.49 -6.29
C VAL A 236 -6.58 -32.13 -5.14
N LEU A 237 -5.29 -32.01 -5.43
CA LEU A 237 -4.28 -31.52 -4.49
C LEU A 237 -3.82 -30.12 -4.89
N TYR A 238 -3.70 -29.22 -3.90
CA TYR A 238 -3.06 -27.94 -4.08
C TYR A 238 -1.79 -27.91 -3.20
N CYS A 239 -0.65 -27.85 -3.87
CA CYS A 239 0.66 -28.04 -3.25
C CYS A 239 1.56 -26.82 -3.43
N GLU A 240 2.17 -26.37 -2.35
CA GLU A 240 3.16 -25.31 -2.33
C GLU A 240 4.57 -25.89 -2.11
N PRO A 241 5.65 -25.13 -2.43
CA PRO A 241 7.03 -25.55 -2.14
C PRO A 241 7.25 -25.89 -0.65
N GLY A 242 8.29 -26.65 -0.38
CA GLY A 242 8.72 -27.05 0.95
C GLY A 242 8.11 -28.35 1.46
N GLY A 243 8.98 -29.22 1.97
CA GLY A 243 8.69 -30.55 2.50
C GLY A 243 8.47 -31.62 1.44
N TYR A 244 8.62 -32.88 1.89
CA TYR A 244 8.59 -34.09 1.04
C TYR A 244 7.31 -34.91 1.19
N TYR A 245 6.27 -34.38 1.80
CA TYR A 245 5.02 -35.09 2.11
C TYR A 245 4.37 -35.71 0.88
N GLU A 246 4.32 -34.94 -0.22
CA GLU A 246 3.70 -35.39 -1.48
C GLU A 246 4.53 -36.46 -2.18
N LEU A 247 5.85 -36.51 -1.97
CA LEU A 247 6.72 -37.58 -2.49
C LEU A 247 6.41 -38.92 -1.82
N ASP A 248 6.15 -38.91 -0.52
CA ASP A 248 5.85 -40.13 0.26
C ASP A 248 4.42 -40.64 0.05
N ALA A 249 3.51 -39.81 -0.50
CA ALA A 249 2.11 -40.19 -0.69
C ALA A 249 1.91 -41.23 -1.79
N LYS A 250 1.10 -42.29 -1.47
CA LYS A 250 0.74 -43.39 -2.40
C LYS A 250 -0.73 -43.29 -2.77
N PHE A 251 -1.02 -42.72 -3.93
CA PHE A 251 -2.37 -42.58 -4.43
C PHE A 251 -2.81 -43.81 -5.22
N THR A 252 -3.96 -44.37 -4.87
CA THR A 252 -4.59 -45.49 -5.59
C THR A 252 -5.75 -45.03 -6.45
N LYS A 253 -6.23 -43.78 -6.26
CA LYS A 253 -7.25 -43.13 -7.07
C LYS A 253 -6.66 -42.02 -7.90
N PRO A 254 -7.32 -41.59 -8.99
CA PRO A 254 -6.85 -40.51 -9.83
C PRO A 254 -6.68 -39.20 -9.06
N VAL A 255 -5.64 -38.45 -9.41
CA VAL A 255 -5.31 -37.19 -8.75
C VAL A 255 -4.99 -36.11 -9.78
N VAL A 256 -5.55 -34.92 -9.59
CA VAL A 256 -5.04 -33.70 -10.24
C VAL A 256 -4.23 -32.92 -9.22
N ALA A 257 -2.93 -32.81 -9.45
CA ALA A 257 -2.01 -32.08 -8.60
C ALA A 257 -1.77 -30.66 -9.15
N CYS A 258 -2.25 -29.66 -8.44
CA CYS A 258 -1.96 -28.25 -8.73
C CYS A 258 -0.73 -27.83 -7.91
N VAL A 259 0.40 -27.71 -8.58
CA VAL A 259 1.65 -27.28 -7.96
C VAL A 259 1.92 -25.84 -8.30
N VAL A 260 2.04 -24.99 -7.29
CA VAL A 260 2.21 -23.54 -7.45
C VAL A 260 3.48 -23.05 -6.78
N GLY A 261 3.85 -21.79 -7.03
CA GLY A 261 4.93 -21.14 -6.30
C GLY A 261 6.33 -21.32 -6.91
N ARG A 262 6.47 -21.57 -8.21
CA ARG A 262 7.78 -21.61 -8.91
C ARG A 262 8.63 -20.36 -8.65
N TRP A 263 8.00 -19.19 -8.48
CA TRP A 263 8.68 -17.93 -8.17
C TRP A 263 9.28 -17.89 -6.76
N LYS A 264 8.81 -18.73 -5.84
CA LYS A 264 9.29 -18.77 -4.45
C LYS A 264 10.74 -19.26 -4.35
N SER A 265 11.23 -20.05 -5.32
CA SER A 265 12.63 -20.48 -5.38
C SER A 265 13.63 -19.31 -5.52
N LYS A 266 13.14 -18.13 -5.95
CA LYS A 266 13.93 -16.89 -6.09
C LYS A 266 13.95 -16.05 -4.81
N LEU A 267 13.23 -16.46 -3.77
CA LEU A 267 13.11 -15.70 -2.52
C LEU A 267 14.09 -16.20 -1.47
N THR A 268 14.65 -15.28 -0.72
CA THR A 268 15.56 -15.55 0.42
C THR A 268 14.85 -15.56 1.77
N ARG A 269 13.54 -15.28 1.80
CA ARG A 269 12.71 -15.24 3.01
C ARG A 269 11.33 -15.83 2.73
N ALA A 270 10.67 -16.29 3.78
CA ALA A 270 9.27 -16.72 3.70
C ALA A 270 8.36 -15.57 3.28
N VAL A 271 7.51 -15.82 2.28
CA VAL A 271 6.46 -14.90 1.84
C VAL A 271 5.18 -15.73 1.69
N GLY A 272 4.10 -15.27 2.33
CA GLY A 272 2.88 -16.05 2.47
C GLY A 272 3.02 -17.09 3.57
N HIS A 273 2.61 -18.32 3.32
CA HIS A 273 2.64 -19.41 4.31
C HIS A 273 4.07 -19.68 4.83
N ALA A 274 4.22 -19.79 6.14
CA ALA A 274 5.53 -19.91 6.81
C ALA A 274 6.32 -21.14 6.35
N GLY A 275 5.65 -22.25 6.04
CA GLY A 275 6.28 -23.50 5.58
C GLY A 275 6.46 -23.59 4.06
N ALA A 276 6.06 -22.59 3.30
CA ALA A 276 6.16 -22.60 1.83
C ALA A 276 7.52 -22.10 1.33
N MET A 277 8.59 -22.67 1.87
CA MET A 277 10.00 -22.42 1.50
C MET A 277 10.67 -23.73 1.11
N ALA A 278 11.31 -23.76 -0.05
CA ALA A 278 12.14 -24.87 -0.46
C ALA A 278 13.50 -24.81 0.24
N GLY A 279 13.89 -25.91 0.86
CA GLY A 279 15.20 -26.10 1.47
C GLY A 279 16.21 -26.84 0.58
N GLY A 280 15.76 -27.38 -0.54
CA GLY A 280 16.56 -28.19 -1.46
C GLY A 280 15.73 -28.68 -2.64
N GLU A 281 15.65 -29.99 -2.84
CA GLU A 281 14.89 -30.65 -3.91
C GLU A 281 13.39 -30.79 -3.58
N ASP A 282 12.81 -29.80 -2.92
CA ASP A 282 11.41 -29.72 -2.50
C ASP A 282 10.72 -28.43 -2.98
N ASP A 283 11.28 -27.82 -4.01
CA ASP A 283 10.69 -26.67 -4.69
C ASP A 283 9.49 -27.09 -5.58
N ALA A 284 8.82 -26.09 -6.16
CA ALA A 284 7.66 -26.34 -7.01
C ALA A 284 8.01 -27.23 -8.23
N VAL A 285 9.18 -27.02 -8.84
CA VAL A 285 9.61 -27.80 -10.02
C VAL A 285 9.90 -29.25 -9.65
N ALA A 286 10.52 -29.48 -8.50
CA ALA A 286 10.73 -30.82 -7.97
C ALA A 286 9.41 -31.54 -7.68
N LYS A 287 8.44 -30.85 -7.04
CA LYS A 287 7.12 -31.42 -6.77
C LYS A 287 6.34 -31.73 -8.03
N GLU A 288 6.40 -30.87 -9.05
CA GLU A 288 5.82 -31.15 -10.37
C GLU A 288 6.41 -32.45 -10.95
N ARG A 289 7.72 -32.62 -10.89
CA ARG A 289 8.42 -33.81 -11.36
C ARG A 289 7.97 -35.07 -10.59
N TRP A 290 7.85 -34.99 -9.25
CA TRP A 290 7.39 -36.13 -8.45
C TRP A 290 5.98 -36.59 -8.87
N PHE A 291 5.08 -35.67 -9.16
CA PHE A 291 3.74 -35.97 -9.62
C PHE A 291 3.73 -36.47 -11.09
N MET A 292 4.53 -35.85 -11.97
CA MET A 292 4.69 -36.37 -13.35
C MET A 292 5.15 -37.83 -13.38
N ASP A 293 6.16 -38.16 -12.56
CA ASP A 293 6.65 -39.52 -12.43
C ASP A 293 5.58 -40.49 -11.89
N LYS A 294 4.83 -40.08 -10.85
CA LYS A 294 3.74 -40.88 -10.27
C LYS A 294 2.62 -41.15 -11.26
N PHE A 295 2.29 -40.15 -12.07
CA PHE A 295 1.19 -40.26 -13.05
C PHE A 295 1.63 -40.84 -14.40
N GLY A 296 2.93 -40.90 -14.65
CA GLY A 296 3.48 -41.35 -15.93
C GLY A 296 3.21 -40.39 -17.07
N VAL A 297 3.32 -39.07 -16.80
CA VAL A 297 3.14 -38.01 -17.79
C VAL A 297 4.44 -37.21 -18.00
N ASP A 298 4.63 -36.69 -19.21
CA ASP A 298 5.86 -36.05 -19.66
C ASP A 298 5.81 -34.49 -19.60
N GLY A 299 4.80 -33.92 -18.94
CA GLY A 299 4.69 -32.48 -18.81
C GLY A 299 3.50 -32.02 -17.99
N VAL A 300 3.48 -30.70 -17.73
CA VAL A 300 2.38 -30.01 -17.05
C VAL A 300 1.21 -29.86 -18.02
N PHE A 301 0.00 -30.15 -17.55
CA PHE A 301 -1.22 -30.00 -18.32
C PHE A 301 -1.58 -28.53 -18.51
N THR A 302 -1.89 -28.17 -19.75
CA THR A 302 -2.66 -26.95 -20.08
C THR A 302 -3.78 -27.33 -21.04
N PRO A 303 -4.85 -26.53 -21.17
CA PRO A 303 -5.91 -26.79 -22.12
C PRO A 303 -5.42 -26.92 -23.57
N GLU A 304 -4.36 -26.19 -23.95
CA GLU A 304 -3.74 -26.19 -25.27
C GLU A 304 -2.82 -27.40 -25.50
N GLN A 305 -2.24 -27.92 -24.41
CA GLN A 305 -1.34 -29.09 -24.41
C GLN A 305 -1.73 -30.04 -23.28
N PRO A 306 -2.78 -30.86 -23.47
CA PRO A 306 -3.34 -31.69 -22.43
C PRO A 306 -2.43 -32.92 -22.15
N LYS A 307 -1.57 -32.81 -21.17
CA LYS A 307 -0.69 -33.88 -20.66
C LYS A 307 -1.32 -34.54 -19.44
N PHE A 308 -1.88 -35.75 -19.59
CA PHE A 308 -2.54 -36.47 -18.52
C PHE A 308 -2.51 -37.99 -18.75
N SER A 309 -2.82 -38.75 -17.74
CA SER A 309 -3.05 -40.19 -17.77
C SER A 309 -4.29 -40.56 -16.96
N ALA A 310 -4.69 -41.86 -16.98
CA ALA A 310 -5.75 -42.33 -16.09
C ALA A 310 -5.39 -42.21 -14.59
N LYS A 311 -4.11 -42.08 -14.24
CA LYS A 311 -3.66 -41.89 -12.86
C LYS A 311 -3.75 -40.42 -12.42
N GLY A 312 -3.67 -39.47 -13.36
CA GLY A 312 -3.75 -38.08 -12.99
C GLY A 312 -3.13 -37.11 -13.99
N ALA A 313 -3.06 -35.85 -13.56
CA ALA A 313 -2.43 -34.75 -14.30
C ALA A 313 -1.78 -33.77 -13.32
N VAL A 314 -0.75 -33.06 -13.80
CA VAL A 314 -0.12 -31.97 -13.07
C VAL A 314 -0.49 -30.64 -13.71
N VAL A 315 -0.96 -29.68 -12.93
CA VAL A 315 -1.26 -28.30 -13.38
C VAL A 315 -0.47 -27.31 -12.53
N SER A 316 -0.11 -26.16 -13.09
CA SER A 316 0.54 -25.06 -12.37
C SER A 316 -0.36 -23.84 -12.18
N ASN A 317 -1.62 -23.96 -12.63
CA ASN A 317 -2.64 -22.92 -12.54
C ASN A 317 -3.96 -23.53 -12.09
N ILE A 318 -4.57 -22.97 -11.04
CA ILE A 318 -5.88 -23.46 -10.52
C ILE A 318 -7.00 -23.43 -11.58
N ALA A 319 -6.96 -22.48 -12.51
CA ALA A 319 -7.93 -22.38 -13.60
C ALA A 319 -7.89 -23.58 -14.56
N HIS A 320 -6.80 -24.34 -14.61
CA HIS A 320 -6.66 -25.53 -15.43
C HIS A 320 -7.18 -26.82 -14.74
N ILE A 321 -7.43 -26.77 -13.41
CA ILE A 321 -7.92 -27.91 -12.65
C ILE A 321 -9.19 -28.52 -13.25
N PRO A 322 -10.24 -27.74 -13.58
CA PRO A 322 -11.47 -28.33 -14.13
C PRO A 322 -11.26 -29.10 -15.43
N ALA A 323 -10.47 -28.52 -16.35
CA ALA A 323 -10.17 -29.15 -17.63
C ALA A 323 -9.34 -30.43 -17.45
N ALA A 324 -8.29 -30.36 -16.59
CA ALA A 324 -7.44 -31.50 -16.27
C ALA A 324 -8.25 -32.63 -15.59
N LEU A 325 -9.07 -32.28 -14.59
CA LEU A 325 -9.91 -33.26 -13.90
C LEU A 325 -10.89 -33.93 -14.86
N SER A 326 -11.58 -33.14 -15.71
CA SER A 326 -12.50 -33.68 -16.68
C SER A 326 -11.83 -34.63 -17.70
N ALA A 327 -10.57 -34.31 -18.09
CA ALA A 327 -9.78 -35.21 -18.94
C ALA A 327 -9.43 -36.51 -18.24
N VAL A 328 -8.92 -36.44 -17.01
CA VAL A 328 -8.56 -37.60 -16.18
C VAL A 328 -9.76 -38.47 -15.87
N MET A 329 -10.90 -37.86 -15.49
CA MET A 329 -12.14 -38.58 -15.17
C MET A 329 -12.75 -39.27 -16.40
N ARG A 330 -12.65 -38.61 -17.55
CA ARG A 330 -13.09 -39.22 -18.84
C ARG A 330 -12.22 -40.43 -19.20
N ALA A 331 -10.91 -40.39 -18.96
CA ALA A 331 -10.04 -41.55 -19.17
C ALA A 331 -10.37 -42.73 -18.22
N ASN A 332 -11.02 -42.43 -17.09
CA ASN A 332 -11.52 -43.43 -16.15
C ASN A 332 -13.03 -43.76 -16.38
N ALA A 333 -13.60 -43.41 -17.53
CA ALA A 333 -15.00 -43.60 -17.87
C ALA A 333 -16.02 -43.07 -16.82
N THR A 334 -15.65 -41.99 -16.14
CA THR A 334 -16.46 -41.38 -15.09
C THR A 334 -17.07 -40.07 -15.60
N LEU A 335 -18.42 -39.98 -15.48
CA LEU A 335 -19.18 -38.80 -15.86
C LEU A 335 -19.21 -37.78 -14.72
N PRO A 336 -19.42 -36.48 -15.02
CA PRO A 336 -19.66 -35.43 -14.02
C PRO A 336 -20.82 -35.83 -13.07
N ASP A 337 -20.76 -35.28 -11.84
CA ASP A 337 -21.75 -35.56 -10.80
C ASP A 337 -23.11 -34.90 -11.08
N PHE A 338 -23.08 -33.76 -11.80
CA PHE A 338 -24.28 -32.99 -12.19
C PHE A 338 -23.96 -32.08 -13.38
N GLU A 339 -24.98 -31.47 -13.94
CA GLU A 339 -24.81 -30.44 -14.96
C GLU A 339 -24.06 -29.23 -14.38
N PRO A 340 -23.10 -28.62 -15.11
CA PRO A 340 -22.35 -27.49 -14.67
C PRO A 340 -23.26 -26.39 -14.10
N GLU A 341 -22.95 -25.93 -12.88
CA GLU A 341 -23.75 -24.93 -12.18
C GLU A 341 -22.95 -23.68 -11.87
N GLY A 342 -23.60 -22.55 -12.00
CA GLY A 342 -23.01 -21.25 -11.71
C GLY A 342 -22.40 -20.60 -12.94
N ASN A 343 -22.04 -19.40 -12.78
CA ASN A 343 -21.25 -18.64 -13.72
C ASN A 343 -20.08 -18.02 -12.97
N LEU A 344 -19.05 -17.63 -13.71
CA LEU A 344 -17.98 -16.82 -13.19
C LEU A 344 -18.40 -15.36 -12.99
N ALA A 345 -19.71 -15.06 -12.96
CA ALA A 345 -20.10 -13.76 -12.46
C ALA A 345 -19.42 -13.62 -11.11
N LEU A 346 -18.34 -12.82 -11.08
CA LEU A 346 -17.75 -12.36 -9.86
C LEU A 346 -18.93 -11.83 -9.05
N LYS A 347 -19.41 -12.61 -8.06
CA LYS A 347 -20.28 -12.02 -7.06
C LYS A 347 -19.43 -10.88 -6.50
N PRO A 348 -19.82 -9.60 -6.76
CA PRO A 348 -19.06 -8.53 -6.14
C PRO A 348 -19.13 -8.78 -4.64
N TRP A 349 -18.00 -8.90 -4.01
CA TRP A 349 -17.88 -9.00 -2.56
C TRP A 349 -18.51 -7.79 -1.86
N PHE A 350 -19.01 -6.88 -2.64
CA PHE A 350 -19.55 -5.59 -2.31
C PHE A 350 -20.95 -5.55 -2.87
N GLY A 351 -21.94 -5.50 -2.01
CA GLY A 351 -23.33 -5.33 -2.45
C GLY A 351 -23.46 -4.05 -3.30
N ALA A 352 -23.56 -4.23 -4.61
CA ALA A 352 -24.02 -3.15 -5.47
C ALA A 352 -25.51 -2.97 -5.16
N GLY A 353 -25.85 -1.98 -4.35
CA GLY A 353 -27.24 -1.55 -4.18
C GLY A 353 -27.78 -1.02 -5.51
N PRO A 354 -29.08 -1.19 -5.80
CA PRO A 354 -29.69 -0.58 -6.98
C PRO A 354 -29.50 0.94 -6.93
N GLY A 355 -28.93 1.53 -7.97
CA GLY A 355 -28.76 2.98 -8.15
C GLY A 355 -27.34 3.52 -8.00
N LEU A 356 -26.32 2.67 -7.87
CA LEU A 356 -24.93 3.11 -7.95
C LEU A 356 -24.55 3.49 -9.39
N HIS A 357 -24.40 4.78 -9.63
CA HIS A 357 -23.83 5.31 -10.87
C HIS A 357 -22.36 5.58 -10.66
N LEU A 358 -21.49 4.91 -11.44
CA LEU A 358 -20.05 5.20 -11.43
C LEU A 358 -19.78 6.55 -12.09
N PRO A 359 -18.87 7.36 -11.54
CA PRO A 359 -18.41 8.57 -12.23
C PRO A 359 -17.83 8.21 -13.60
N GLN A 360 -18.20 8.96 -14.65
CA GLN A 360 -17.78 8.70 -16.03
C GLN A 360 -16.25 8.74 -16.27
N ARG A 361 -15.44 9.05 -15.26
CA ARG A 361 -14.00 9.29 -15.35
C ARG A 361 -13.19 8.65 -14.24
N LEU A 362 -13.56 7.47 -13.79
CA LEU A 362 -12.62 6.72 -12.96
C LEU A 362 -11.62 6.00 -13.87
N ASP A 363 -10.40 6.52 -13.95
CA ASP A 363 -9.22 5.77 -14.42
C ASP A 363 -8.84 4.74 -13.36
N LEU A 364 -9.61 3.67 -13.29
CA LEU A 364 -9.31 2.55 -12.41
C LEU A 364 -8.37 1.60 -13.14
N PRO A 365 -7.37 1.03 -12.43
CA PRO A 365 -6.49 0.04 -13.04
C PRO A 365 -7.35 -1.13 -13.56
N VAL A 366 -7.33 -1.33 -14.87
CA VAL A 366 -8.05 -2.43 -15.53
C VAL A 366 -7.45 -3.74 -15.06
N VAL A 367 -8.25 -4.59 -14.42
CA VAL A 367 -7.85 -5.97 -14.15
C VAL A 367 -7.72 -6.66 -15.50
N ARG A 368 -6.51 -7.11 -15.86
CA ARG A 368 -6.30 -7.89 -17.07
C ARG A 368 -7.12 -9.17 -16.97
N ALA A 369 -8.08 -9.28 -17.82
CA ALA A 369 -8.88 -10.48 -17.97
C ALA A 369 -8.02 -11.60 -18.58
N LEU A 370 -8.00 -12.75 -17.92
CA LEU A 370 -7.30 -13.95 -18.39
C LEU A 370 -8.32 -14.95 -18.95
N SER A 371 -8.04 -15.50 -20.13
CA SER A 371 -8.85 -16.59 -20.70
C SER A 371 -8.95 -17.77 -19.70
N PRO A 372 -10.14 -18.38 -19.53
CA PRO A 372 -11.34 -18.26 -20.37
C PRO A 372 -12.35 -17.19 -19.90
N TYR A 373 -11.99 -16.32 -18.98
CA TYR A 373 -12.89 -15.40 -18.29
C TYR A 373 -12.80 -13.95 -18.77
N ASP A 374 -11.97 -13.69 -19.78
CA ASP A 374 -11.68 -12.40 -20.35
C ASP A 374 -12.95 -11.62 -20.76
N GLN A 375 -13.86 -12.25 -21.49
CA GLN A 375 -15.10 -11.59 -21.94
C GLN A 375 -16.02 -11.19 -20.79
N GLN A 376 -16.10 -11.99 -19.75
CA GLN A 376 -16.95 -11.72 -18.57
C GLN A 376 -16.33 -10.64 -17.69
N ILE A 377 -15.01 -10.70 -17.47
CA ILE A 377 -14.26 -9.68 -16.72
C ILE A 377 -14.29 -8.35 -17.46
N GLU A 378 -14.14 -8.33 -18.78
CA GLU A 378 -14.29 -7.11 -19.58
C GLU A 378 -15.71 -6.55 -19.56
N ALA A 379 -16.73 -7.40 -19.57
CA ALA A 379 -18.12 -6.97 -19.46
C ALA A 379 -18.38 -6.34 -18.08
N ILE A 380 -17.85 -6.92 -17.01
CA ILE A 380 -17.92 -6.39 -15.64
C ILE A 380 -17.13 -5.08 -15.53
N ASN A 381 -15.90 -5.02 -16.05
CA ASN A 381 -15.09 -3.80 -16.05
C ASN A 381 -15.76 -2.64 -16.78
N ARG A 382 -16.50 -2.92 -17.86
CA ARG A 382 -17.29 -1.91 -18.58
C ARG A 382 -18.51 -1.42 -17.81
N GLN A 383 -19.09 -2.24 -16.94
CA GLN A 383 -20.31 -1.90 -16.20
C GLN A 383 -20.03 -1.30 -14.83
N ILE A 384 -18.95 -1.69 -14.16
CA ILE A 384 -18.70 -1.40 -12.74
C ILE A 384 -17.35 -0.70 -12.52
N GLY A 385 -16.55 -0.47 -13.55
CA GLY A 385 -15.16 -0.03 -13.37
C GLY A 385 -14.30 -1.12 -12.73
N CYS A 386 -13.31 -0.75 -11.92
CA CYS A 386 -12.38 -1.70 -11.34
C CYS A 386 -12.81 -2.20 -9.96
N LEU A 387 -12.69 -3.51 -9.73
CA LEU A 387 -12.73 -4.10 -8.40
C LEU A 387 -11.45 -3.76 -7.65
N LEU A 388 -11.56 -2.91 -6.64
CA LEU A 388 -10.41 -2.67 -5.74
C LEU A 388 -10.32 -3.85 -4.77
N PRO A 389 -9.20 -4.60 -4.76
CA PRO A 389 -9.00 -5.64 -3.77
C PRO A 389 -9.03 -5.02 -2.36
N ARG A 390 -9.71 -5.68 -1.43
CA ARG A 390 -9.65 -5.36 -0.02
C ARG A 390 -8.20 -5.55 0.43
N GLN A 391 -7.47 -4.50 0.54
CA GLN A 391 -6.20 -4.51 1.27
C GLN A 391 -6.45 -3.72 2.55
N SER A 392 -5.89 -4.23 3.68
CA SER A 392 -5.83 -3.59 4.99
C SER A 392 -5.87 -2.05 4.94
N MET A 393 -5.80 -1.33 6.01
CA MET A 393 -5.88 0.15 6.14
C MET A 393 -5.16 1.00 5.07
N LYS A 394 -4.56 0.37 4.05
CA LYS A 394 -3.79 1.03 3.00
C LYS A 394 -4.62 1.23 1.74
N ASP A 395 -4.98 2.47 1.48
CA ASP A 395 -5.54 2.87 0.19
C ASP A 395 -4.42 3.09 -0.83
N ALA A 396 -4.22 2.12 -1.71
CA ALA A 396 -3.20 2.17 -2.76
C ALA A 396 -3.67 2.87 -4.04
N SER A 397 -4.90 3.41 -4.06
CA SER A 397 -5.41 4.24 -5.15
C SER A 397 -5.14 5.72 -4.88
N GLY A 398 -4.99 6.55 -5.92
CA GLY A 398 -4.73 7.98 -5.75
C GLY A 398 -4.40 8.69 -7.04
N ALA A 399 -4.09 9.98 -6.91
CA ALA A 399 -3.65 10.85 -8.01
C ALA A 399 -2.33 10.41 -8.64
N SER A 400 -1.52 9.66 -7.89
CA SER A 400 -0.24 9.15 -8.35
C SER A 400 -0.28 7.65 -8.63
N GLN A 401 0.62 7.21 -9.50
CA GLN A 401 0.77 5.82 -9.91
C GLN A 401 2.26 5.49 -10.06
N MET A 402 2.62 4.24 -9.88
CA MET A 402 3.96 3.75 -10.18
C MET A 402 3.89 2.79 -11.37
N ASN A 403 4.67 3.07 -12.40
CA ASN A 403 4.81 2.15 -13.53
C ASN A 403 5.59 0.91 -13.06
N PRO A 404 5.04 -0.31 -13.19
CA PRO A 404 5.69 -1.52 -12.69
C PRO A 404 6.94 -1.93 -13.49
N GLU A 405 7.07 -1.51 -14.75
CA GLU A 405 8.20 -1.85 -15.62
C GLU A 405 9.37 -0.88 -15.42
N SER A 406 9.11 0.43 -15.54
CA SER A 406 10.14 1.46 -15.37
C SER A 406 10.42 1.80 -13.91
N GLN A 407 9.52 1.42 -13.00
CA GLN A 407 9.56 1.78 -11.57
C GLN A 407 9.58 3.30 -11.32
N VAL A 408 9.11 4.08 -12.28
CA VAL A 408 8.97 5.54 -12.19
C VAL A 408 7.54 5.90 -11.76
N SER A 409 7.43 6.78 -10.77
CA SER A 409 6.15 7.32 -10.35
C SER A 409 5.65 8.40 -11.32
N SER A 410 4.34 8.56 -11.42
CA SER A 410 3.67 9.65 -12.13
C SER A 410 2.62 10.31 -11.25
N LEU A 411 2.34 11.58 -11.50
CA LEU A 411 1.27 12.35 -10.88
C LEU A 411 0.33 12.83 -11.99
N HIS A 412 -0.96 12.53 -11.89
CA HIS A 412 -1.95 12.81 -12.94
C HIS A 412 -1.50 12.37 -14.34
N GLY A 413 -0.82 11.20 -14.42
CA GLY A 413 -0.30 10.65 -15.68
C GLY A 413 1.04 11.25 -16.17
N VAL A 414 1.53 12.32 -15.55
CA VAL A 414 2.84 12.92 -15.89
C VAL A 414 3.92 12.29 -15.01
N SER A 415 4.95 11.72 -15.62
CA SER A 415 6.06 11.10 -14.87
C SER A 415 6.81 12.15 -14.05
N ILE A 416 7.30 11.76 -12.87
CA ILE A 416 8.14 12.65 -12.03
C ILE A 416 9.41 13.11 -12.75
N LEU A 417 9.96 12.31 -13.69
CA LEU A 417 11.11 12.70 -14.50
C LEU A 417 10.76 13.85 -15.44
N ARG A 418 9.52 13.84 -16.00
CA ARG A 418 9.02 14.96 -16.79
C ARG A 418 8.72 16.17 -15.88
N ALA A 419 8.11 15.96 -14.74
CA ALA A 419 7.84 17.02 -13.77
C ALA A 419 9.12 17.74 -13.30
N ALA A 420 10.23 17.00 -13.17
CA ALA A 420 11.54 17.54 -12.81
C ALA A 420 12.14 18.54 -13.83
N THR A 421 11.61 18.57 -15.05
CA THR A 421 12.00 19.57 -16.07
C THR A 421 11.11 20.80 -16.10
N LEU A 422 10.08 20.86 -15.25
CA LEU A 422 9.11 21.96 -15.21
C LEU A 422 9.51 23.02 -14.17
N PRO A 423 9.23 24.30 -14.40
CA PRO A 423 9.29 25.33 -13.36
C PRO A 423 8.42 24.95 -12.15
N LEU A 424 8.75 25.45 -10.96
CA LEU A 424 8.02 25.12 -9.74
C LEU A 424 6.54 25.51 -9.81
N GLU A 425 6.20 26.63 -10.44
CA GLU A 425 4.82 27.06 -10.69
C GLU A 425 4.04 26.02 -11.53
N SER A 426 4.69 25.46 -12.55
CA SER A 426 4.08 24.40 -13.37
C SER A 426 3.92 23.09 -12.60
N GLN A 427 4.83 22.79 -11.64
CA GLN A 427 4.67 21.65 -10.74
C GLN A 427 3.49 21.85 -9.79
N VAL A 428 3.28 23.09 -9.28
CA VAL A 428 2.10 23.46 -8.50
C VAL A 428 0.82 23.30 -9.33
N HIS A 429 0.82 23.80 -10.56
CA HIS A 429 -0.34 23.69 -11.46
C HIS A 429 -0.65 22.22 -11.77
N LEU A 430 0.39 21.42 -12.06
CA LEU A 430 0.23 19.97 -12.30
C LEU A 430 -0.42 19.27 -11.09
N ALA A 431 0.07 19.55 -9.89
CA ALA A 431 -0.42 18.89 -8.69
C ALA A 431 -1.86 19.26 -8.33
N LEU A 432 -2.24 20.51 -8.51
CA LEU A 432 -3.53 21.04 -8.07
C LEU A 432 -4.60 21.08 -9.18
N LEU A 433 -4.19 21.12 -10.46
CA LEU A 433 -5.07 21.30 -11.61
C LEU A 433 -4.88 20.27 -12.74
N HIS A 434 -4.07 19.23 -12.47
CA HIS A 434 -3.87 18.04 -13.29
C HIS A 434 -3.14 18.26 -14.62
N GLU A 435 -2.57 19.44 -14.85
CA GLU A 435 -1.77 19.79 -16.03
C GLU A 435 -0.69 20.84 -15.69
N ALA A 436 0.32 20.99 -16.53
CA ALA A 436 1.47 21.85 -16.25
C ALA A 436 1.18 23.38 -16.35
N GLY A 437 0.08 23.76 -16.96
CA GLY A 437 -0.27 25.16 -17.21
C GLY A 437 0.59 25.85 -18.28
N ASP A 438 0.15 27.00 -18.73
CA ASP A 438 0.86 27.85 -19.69
C ASP A 438 1.69 28.94 -18.95
N ASP A 439 2.28 29.87 -19.70
CA ASP A 439 3.06 30.97 -19.15
C ASP A 439 2.19 31.90 -18.27
N ASN A 440 0.94 32.17 -18.66
CA ASN A 440 0.02 32.96 -17.88
C ASN A 440 -0.35 32.30 -16.54
N ALA A 441 -0.59 30.99 -16.57
CA ALA A 441 -0.85 30.21 -15.35
C ALA A 441 0.32 30.29 -14.36
N ARG A 442 1.58 30.25 -14.85
CA ARG A 442 2.77 30.42 -14.02
C ARG A 442 2.80 31.77 -13.31
N LYS A 443 2.52 32.87 -14.05
CA LYS A 443 2.44 34.23 -13.49
C LYS A 443 1.38 34.36 -12.40
N LEU A 444 0.20 33.78 -12.65
CA LEU A 444 -0.91 33.78 -11.71
C LEU A 444 -0.60 32.97 -10.44
N ILE A 445 0.01 31.79 -10.57
CA ILE A 445 0.45 30.96 -9.43
C ILE A 445 1.52 31.67 -8.61
N ALA A 446 2.51 32.28 -9.25
CA ALA A 446 3.55 33.02 -8.55
C ALA A 446 2.94 34.12 -7.65
N VAL A 447 1.98 34.90 -8.15
CA VAL A 447 1.28 35.92 -7.35
C VAL A 447 0.44 35.27 -6.24
N ALA A 448 -0.35 34.24 -6.55
CA ALA A 448 -1.27 33.62 -5.61
C ALA A 448 -0.53 32.94 -4.44
N VAL A 449 0.56 32.23 -4.69
CA VAL A 449 1.37 31.60 -3.64
C VAL A 449 2.16 32.65 -2.85
N ALA A 450 2.85 33.60 -3.55
CA ALA A 450 3.60 34.67 -2.90
C ALA A 450 2.71 35.55 -2.00
N ALA A 451 1.43 35.73 -2.34
CA ALA A 451 0.47 36.43 -1.51
C ALA A 451 0.38 35.85 -0.09
N HIS A 452 0.58 34.57 0.06
CA HIS A 452 0.48 33.84 1.33
C HIS A 452 1.84 33.55 1.99
N VAL A 453 2.96 33.91 1.35
CA VAL A 453 4.29 33.87 1.97
C VAL A 453 4.43 35.09 2.88
N ASN A 454 4.24 34.90 4.18
CA ASN A 454 4.37 35.98 5.17
C ASN A 454 5.81 36.07 5.70
N LEU A 455 6.28 37.28 5.93
CA LEU A 455 7.66 37.58 6.36
C LEU A 455 7.76 37.78 7.88
N ALA A 456 6.72 38.36 8.51
CA ALA A 456 6.69 38.64 9.95
C ALA A 456 5.25 38.86 10.45
N GLY A 457 5.04 38.81 11.76
CA GLY A 457 3.90 39.35 12.47
C GLY A 457 2.56 38.61 12.26
N THR A 458 2.60 37.33 11.87
CA THR A 458 1.38 36.53 11.65
C THR A 458 1.29 35.33 12.59
N PRO A 459 0.09 34.84 12.92
CA PRO A 459 -0.11 33.74 13.84
C PRO A 459 0.60 32.44 13.43
N GLU A 460 0.67 32.16 12.13
CA GLU A 460 1.34 30.96 11.60
C GLU A 460 2.85 31.00 11.80
N LEU A 461 3.47 32.16 11.68
CA LEU A 461 4.90 32.32 11.94
C LEU A 461 5.18 32.22 13.44
N ALA A 462 4.34 32.83 14.29
CA ALA A 462 4.45 32.72 15.75
C ALA A 462 4.31 31.26 16.22
N ALA A 463 3.39 30.51 15.63
CA ALA A 463 3.20 29.09 15.92
C ALA A 463 4.43 28.26 15.49
N ALA A 464 5.01 28.55 14.32
CA ALA A 464 6.24 27.92 13.86
C ALA A 464 7.42 28.21 14.81
N GLU A 465 7.60 29.47 15.20
CA GLU A 465 8.65 29.90 16.14
C GLU A 465 8.51 29.19 17.51
N ALA A 466 7.29 29.17 18.07
CA ALA A 466 7.02 28.51 19.34
C ALA A 466 7.29 27.00 19.27
N ALA A 467 6.96 26.35 18.15
CA ALA A 467 7.25 24.94 17.95
C ALA A 467 8.77 24.68 17.84
N ARG A 468 9.50 25.53 17.10
CA ARG A 468 10.94 25.45 16.95
C ARG A 468 11.66 25.62 18.31
N GLU A 469 11.25 26.60 19.14
CA GLU A 469 11.80 26.83 20.46
C GLU A 469 11.70 25.62 21.41
N GLN A 470 10.81 24.68 21.09
CA GLN A 470 10.71 23.39 21.80
C GLN A 470 11.50 22.27 21.09
N GLU A 471 12.46 22.60 20.24
CA GLU A 471 13.33 21.67 19.52
C GLU A 471 12.58 20.66 18.64
N ASN A 472 11.41 21.06 18.13
CA ASN A 472 10.67 20.20 17.20
C ASN A 472 11.35 20.11 15.83
N ALA A 473 11.25 18.92 15.21
CA ALA A 473 11.73 18.70 13.86
C ALA A 473 10.94 19.55 12.83
N PRO A 474 11.52 19.85 11.65
CA PRO A 474 10.92 20.75 10.66
C PRO A 474 9.48 20.42 10.27
N ASN A 475 9.15 19.15 10.14
CA ASN A 475 7.77 18.71 9.81
C ASN A 475 6.76 19.10 10.90
N ALA A 476 7.14 19.02 12.18
CA ALA A 476 6.27 19.43 13.29
C ALA A 476 6.18 20.96 13.39
N VAL A 477 7.26 21.70 13.10
CA VAL A 477 7.24 23.17 13.00
C VAL A 477 6.29 23.63 11.91
N LEU A 478 6.33 23.02 10.72
CA LEU A 478 5.40 23.34 9.63
C LEU A 478 3.97 22.92 9.97
N ALA A 479 3.77 21.80 10.64
CA ALA A 479 2.44 21.38 11.09
C ALA A 479 1.82 22.39 12.07
N ALA A 480 2.61 22.96 12.99
CA ALA A 480 2.15 24.01 13.90
C ALA A 480 1.71 25.27 13.16
N ALA A 481 2.48 25.71 12.15
CA ALA A 481 2.10 26.84 11.31
C ALA A 481 0.80 26.60 10.55
N VAL A 482 0.63 25.42 9.96
CA VAL A 482 -0.55 25.04 9.18
C VAL A 482 -1.79 24.89 10.07
N ALA A 483 -1.63 24.53 11.35
CA ALA A 483 -2.73 24.33 12.29
C ALA A 483 -3.60 25.59 12.48
N VAL A 484 -3.06 26.78 12.33
CA VAL A 484 -3.78 28.05 12.48
C VAL A 484 -4.46 28.54 11.20
N ILE A 485 -4.32 27.80 10.09
CA ILE A 485 -4.95 28.10 8.79
C ILE A 485 -6.24 27.30 8.61
N GLY A 486 -7.21 27.57 9.47
CA GLY A 486 -8.50 26.86 9.41
C GLY A 486 -9.48 27.41 8.37
N PRO A 487 -10.65 26.77 8.22
CA PRO A 487 -11.66 27.08 7.19
C PRO A 487 -12.24 28.50 7.30
N LYS A 488 -12.24 29.09 8.50
CA LYS A 488 -12.71 30.47 8.70
C LYS A 488 -11.88 31.50 7.90
N ARG A 489 -10.54 31.28 7.88
CA ARG A 489 -9.61 32.22 7.19
C ARG A 489 -9.77 32.16 5.68
N GLN A 490 -10.22 31.04 5.16
CA GLN A 490 -10.33 30.78 3.73
C GLN A 490 -11.76 30.97 3.15
N ARG A 491 -12.79 31.04 4.03
CA ARG A 491 -14.19 31.00 3.63
C ARG A 491 -14.56 32.07 2.60
N ARG A 492 -14.15 33.35 2.83
CA ARG A 492 -14.49 34.44 1.91
C ARG A 492 -13.94 34.23 0.51
N THR A 493 -12.68 33.74 0.40
CA THR A 493 -12.05 33.47 -0.90
C THR A 493 -12.76 32.34 -1.63
N ARG A 494 -13.14 31.29 -0.92
CA ARG A 494 -13.88 30.16 -1.49
C ARG A 494 -15.29 30.57 -1.95
N ASP A 495 -16.02 31.35 -1.14
CA ASP A 495 -17.38 31.78 -1.49
C ASP A 495 -17.32 32.73 -2.68
N ALA A 496 -16.31 33.60 -2.77
CA ALA A 496 -16.05 34.45 -3.93
C ALA A 496 -15.74 33.63 -5.19
N ALA A 497 -14.89 32.60 -5.08
CA ALA A 497 -14.60 31.71 -6.20
C ALA A 497 -15.85 30.96 -6.69
N ARG A 498 -16.70 30.49 -5.78
CA ARG A 498 -18.00 29.86 -6.13
C ARG A 498 -18.88 30.80 -6.94
N LEU A 499 -19.04 32.05 -6.46
CA LEU A 499 -19.83 33.07 -7.16
C LEU A 499 -19.27 33.32 -8.57
N MET A 500 -17.96 33.49 -8.70
CA MET A 500 -17.32 33.71 -10.00
C MET A 500 -17.48 32.50 -10.94
N ILE A 501 -17.29 31.30 -10.46
CA ILE A 501 -17.53 30.09 -11.26
C ILE A 501 -18.96 30.05 -11.81
N ASP A 502 -19.96 30.35 -10.97
CA ASP A 502 -21.37 30.33 -11.39
C ASP A 502 -21.68 31.43 -12.40
N ARG A 503 -21.21 32.68 -12.18
CA ARG A 503 -21.48 33.81 -13.05
C ARG A 503 -20.81 33.65 -14.43
N PHE A 504 -19.55 33.25 -14.45
CA PHE A 504 -18.82 33.07 -15.71
C PHE A 504 -19.26 31.79 -16.48
N ALA A 505 -19.72 30.76 -15.77
CA ALA A 505 -20.36 29.61 -16.41
C ALA A 505 -21.70 30.00 -17.08
N ALA A 506 -22.53 30.83 -16.41
CA ALA A 506 -23.76 31.34 -16.97
C ALA A 506 -23.52 32.28 -18.18
N ALA A 507 -22.44 33.06 -18.15
CA ALA A 507 -22.01 33.93 -19.25
C ALA A 507 -21.29 33.19 -20.38
N ALA A 508 -21.15 31.82 -20.30
CA ALA A 508 -20.52 30.95 -21.28
C ALA A 508 -19.09 31.40 -21.65
N LEU A 509 -18.30 31.88 -20.68
CA LEU A 509 -16.90 32.24 -20.89
C LEU A 509 -16.12 31.01 -21.44
N ALA A 510 -15.58 31.15 -22.64
CA ALA A 510 -14.82 30.09 -23.29
C ALA A 510 -13.33 30.10 -22.91
N ASP A 511 -12.72 31.29 -22.95
CA ASP A 511 -11.29 31.53 -22.67
C ASP A 511 -11.12 32.67 -21.66
N VAL A 512 -10.47 32.36 -20.54
CA VAL A 512 -10.19 33.32 -19.45
C VAL A 512 -9.14 34.36 -19.82
N GLN A 513 -8.43 34.18 -20.91
CA GLN A 513 -7.45 35.14 -21.44
C GLN A 513 -7.99 36.00 -22.58
N ASP A 514 -9.24 35.79 -23.00
CA ASP A 514 -9.88 36.57 -24.10
C ASP A 514 -10.10 38.04 -23.72
N GLU A 515 -9.23 38.91 -24.21
CA GLU A 515 -9.33 40.35 -23.97
C GLU A 515 -10.55 41.01 -24.63
N THR A 516 -11.18 40.32 -25.58
CA THR A 516 -12.37 40.83 -26.31
C THR A 516 -13.69 40.40 -25.67
N PHE A 517 -13.65 39.56 -24.63
CA PHE A 517 -14.86 39.09 -23.96
C PHE A 517 -15.67 40.28 -23.38
N GLU A 518 -16.96 40.32 -23.67
CA GLU A 518 -17.87 41.38 -23.25
C GLU A 518 -18.27 41.22 -21.78
N LEU A 519 -17.67 41.98 -20.90
CA LEU A 519 -17.89 41.87 -19.42
C LEU A 519 -19.33 42.19 -19.00
N THR A 520 -20.09 42.90 -19.82
CA THR A 520 -21.54 43.20 -19.59
C THR A 520 -22.44 41.95 -19.68
N ALA A 521 -21.93 40.86 -20.26
CA ALA A 521 -22.63 39.58 -20.31
C ALA A 521 -22.63 38.84 -18.96
N VAL A 522 -21.77 39.26 -18.03
CA VAL A 522 -21.65 38.61 -16.71
C VAL A 522 -22.60 39.33 -15.72
N ASP A 523 -23.54 38.54 -15.18
CA ASP A 523 -24.42 39.01 -14.15
C ASP A 523 -23.67 39.42 -12.88
N THR A 524 -24.03 40.58 -12.32
CA THR A 524 -23.39 41.18 -11.14
C THR A 524 -24.16 40.96 -9.82
N GLU A 525 -25.26 40.18 -9.81
CA GLU A 525 -25.98 39.87 -8.58
C GLU A 525 -25.08 39.22 -7.54
N GLY A 526 -25.05 39.72 -6.29
CA GLY A 526 -24.23 39.21 -5.20
C GLY A 526 -22.76 39.72 -5.19
N PHE A 527 -22.42 40.67 -6.08
CA PHE A 527 -21.07 41.24 -6.15
C PHE A 527 -20.65 42.02 -4.90
N GLU A 528 -21.63 42.46 -4.06
CA GLU A 528 -21.38 43.21 -2.84
C GLU A 528 -20.42 42.51 -1.87
N SER A 529 -20.38 41.19 -1.96
CA SER A 529 -19.45 40.36 -1.17
C SER A 529 -18.00 40.43 -1.65
N LEU A 530 -17.78 40.90 -2.89
CA LEU A 530 -16.47 40.96 -3.56
C LEU A 530 -15.78 42.31 -3.40
N VAL A 531 -16.55 43.35 -3.09
CA VAL A 531 -16.09 44.75 -3.02
C VAL A 531 -16.40 45.36 -1.66
N GLN A 532 -15.75 46.50 -1.38
CA GLN A 532 -15.96 47.29 -0.18
C GLN A 532 -15.87 48.79 -0.50
N PRO A 533 -16.45 49.69 0.40
CA PRO A 533 -16.46 51.14 0.15
C PRO A 533 -15.07 51.79 0.18
N GLN A 534 -14.14 51.24 0.98
CA GLN A 534 -12.78 51.77 1.13
C GLN A 534 -11.77 50.93 0.37
N PRO A 535 -10.70 51.50 -0.18
CA PRO A 535 -9.65 50.79 -0.85
C PRO A 535 -8.97 49.77 0.08
N ASP A 536 -8.82 48.51 -0.39
CA ASP A 536 -8.03 47.49 0.28
C ASP A 536 -6.59 47.56 -0.25
N LYS A 537 -5.64 47.93 0.61
CA LYS A 537 -4.22 48.03 0.25
C LYS A 537 -3.66 46.69 -0.22
N ARG A 538 -4.14 45.58 0.34
CA ARG A 538 -3.69 44.24 -0.06
C ARG A 538 -4.17 43.91 -1.47
N ALA A 539 -5.43 44.22 -1.76
CA ALA A 539 -5.99 44.04 -3.11
C ALA A 539 -5.25 44.90 -4.14
N GLN A 540 -4.96 46.17 -3.80
CA GLN A 540 -4.18 47.07 -4.67
C GLN A 540 -2.77 46.50 -4.97
N THR A 541 -2.11 45.97 -3.95
CA THR A 541 -0.80 45.37 -4.11
C THR A 541 -0.87 44.13 -5.02
N LEU A 542 -1.89 43.26 -4.85
CA LEU A 542 -2.08 42.08 -5.70
C LEU A 542 -2.40 42.47 -7.14
N LEU A 543 -3.26 43.46 -7.38
CA LEU A 543 -3.56 43.94 -8.73
C LEU A 543 -2.34 44.54 -9.41
N ALA A 544 -1.53 45.30 -8.68
CA ALA A 544 -0.27 45.84 -9.17
C ALA A 544 0.72 44.73 -9.53
N ALA A 545 0.78 43.66 -8.74
CA ALA A 545 1.63 42.49 -9.02
C ALA A 545 1.19 41.75 -10.28
N LEU A 546 -0.12 41.55 -10.46
CA LEU A 546 -0.68 40.93 -11.67
C LEU A 546 -0.33 41.78 -12.91
N GLN A 547 -0.46 43.10 -12.80
CA GLN A 547 -0.07 44.02 -13.88
C GLN A 547 1.44 44.00 -14.16
N ALA A 548 2.28 44.02 -13.14
CA ALA A 548 3.73 43.98 -13.29
C ALA A 548 4.22 42.70 -13.97
N ARG A 549 3.51 41.58 -13.76
CA ARG A 549 3.78 40.28 -14.42
C ARG A 549 3.08 40.14 -15.77
N GLU A 550 2.30 41.11 -16.21
CA GLU A 550 1.47 41.02 -17.43
C GLU A 550 0.58 39.78 -17.43
N ALA A 551 -0.03 39.49 -16.28
CA ALA A 551 -0.93 38.33 -16.13
C ALA A 551 -2.31 38.68 -16.70
N ARG A 552 -2.87 37.79 -17.51
CA ARG A 552 -4.17 37.99 -18.17
C ARG A 552 -5.28 37.27 -17.45
N SER A 553 -6.42 37.93 -17.25
CA SER A 553 -7.63 37.32 -16.68
C SER A 553 -8.85 38.15 -16.98
N VAL A 554 -9.82 37.59 -17.70
CA VAL A 554 -11.16 38.16 -17.88
C VAL A 554 -11.83 38.38 -16.53
N ILE A 555 -11.69 37.43 -15.60
CA ILE A 555 -12.32 37.46 -14.28
C ILE A 555 -11.77 38.61 -13.44
N VAL A 556 -10.47 38.86 -13.45
CA VAL A 556 -9.85 40.00 -12.76
C VAL A 556 -10.30 41.31 -13.40
N ARG A 557 -10.34 41.40 -14.75
CA ARG A 557 -10.86 42.58 -15.47
C ARG A 557 -12.30 42.91 -15.06
N TRP A 558 -13.17 41.90 -14.99
CA TRP A 558 -14.55 42.07 -14.54
C TRP A 558 -14.61 42.57 -13.10
N LEU A 559 -13.85 41.94 -12.19
CA LEU A 559 -13.82 42.28 -10.77
C LEU A 559 -13.46 43.76 -10.55
N VAL A 560 -12.50 44.29 -11.32
CA VAL A 560 -12.04 45.69 -11.21
C VAL A 560 -13.08 46.71 -11.74
N GLN A 561 -14.02 46.29 -12.59
CA GLN A 561 -15.09 47.14 -13.13
C GLN A 561 -16.32 47.22 -12.21
N LEU A 562 -16.39 46.35 -11.17
CA LEU A 562 -17.52 46.40 -10.23
C LEU A 562 -17.55 47.72 -9.44
N PRO A 563 -18.76 48.19 -9.07
CA PRO A 563 -18.90 49.38 -8.23
C PRO A 563 -18.30 49.17 -6.83
N GLY A 564 -17.26 49.93 -6.48
CA GLY A 564 -16.52 49.81 -5.21
C GLY A 564 -15.08 49.38 -5.38
N HIS A 565 -14.44 48.94 -4.30
CA HIS A 565 -13.06 48.49 -4.30
C HIS A 565 -12.97 46.97 -4.04
N PRO A 566 -12.34 46.18 -4.91
CA PRO A 566 -12.15 44.74 -4.67
C PRO A 566 -11.49 44.45 -3.33
N THR A 567 -11.92 43.40 -2.63
CA THR A 567 -11.21 42.87 -1.47
C THR A 567 -10.04 41.99 -1.90
N ALA A 568 -9.02 41.84 -1.08
CA ALA A 568 -7.89 40.95 -1.37
C ALA A 568 -8.36 39.50 -1.58
N GLU A 569 -9.35 39.05 -0.83
CA GLU A 569 -9.95 37.74 -0.95
C GLU A 569 -10.65 37.56 -2.32
N ALA A 570 -11.30 38.59 -2.85
CA ALA A 570 -11.92 38.56 -4.17
C ALA A 570 -10.88 38.51 -5.31
N VAL A 571 -9.77 39.26 -5.18
CA VAL A 571 -8.66 39.19 -6.16
C VAL A 571 -8.05 37.81 -6.20
N LEU A 572 -7.78 37.21 -5.04
CA LEU A 572 -7.23 35.84 -4.95
C LEU A 572 -8.22 34.80 -5.48
N ALA A 573 -9.53 34.99 -5.25
CA ALA A 573 -10.58 34.16 -5.82
C ALA A 573 -10.62 34.26 -7.35
N ALA A 574 -10.50 35.48 -7.89
CA ALA A 574 -10.46 35.70 -9.33
C ALA A 574 -9.25 35.01 -9.98
N VAL A 575 -8.07 35.10 -9.35
CA VAL A 575 -6.86 34.42 -9.78
C VAL A 575 -7.04 32.88 -9.75
N ALA A 576 -7.55 32.36 -8.64
CA ALA A 576 -7.77 30.91 -8.50
C ALA A 576 -8.82 30.39 -9.50
N THR A 577 -9.91 31.13 -9.71
CA THR A 577 -10.94 30.77 -10.68
C THR A 577 -10.38 30.82 -12.12
N THR A 578 -9.54 31.82 -12.44
CA THR A 578 -8.84 31.90 -13.73
C THR A 578 -7.97 30.67 -13.98
N LEU A 579 -7.17 30.27 -12.98
CA LEU A 579 -6.33 29.08 -13.06
C LEU A 579 -7.15 27.79 -13.26
N ALA A 580 -8.24 27.66 -12.55
CA ALA A 580 -9.09 26.47 -12.59
C ALA A 580 -9.98 26.41 -13.84
N TRP A 581 -10.21 27.52 -14.55
CA TRP A 581 -11.27 27.65 -15.56
C TRP A 581 -11.12 26.65 -16.72
N GLY A 582 -9.95 26.62 -17.36
CA GLY A 582 -9.68 25.71 -18.48
C GLY A 582 -9.82 24.24 -18.09
N PRO A 583 -9.14 23.78 -17.03
CA PRO A 583 -9.31 22.40 -16.52
C PRO A 583 -10.74 22.07 -16.11
N LEU A 584 -11.49 23.02 -15.51
CA LEU A 584 -12.88 22.81 -15.07
C LEU A 584 -13.85 22.68 -16.27
N THR A 585 -13.77 23.62 -17.23
CA THR A 585 -14.63 23.59 -18.43
C THR A 585 -14.31 22.40 -19.33
N ALA A 586 -13.06 21.99 -19.42
CA ALA A 586 -12.62 20.76 -20.07
C ALA A 586 -12.96 19.49 -19.27
N LYS A 587 -13.59 19.63 -18.09
CA LYS A 587 -13.97 18.54 -17.18
C LYS A 587 -12.77 17.66 -16.75
N ARG A 588 -11.56 18.21 -16.70
CA ARG A 588 -10.38 17.54 -16.16
C ARG A 588 -10.29 17.58 -14.65
N ILE A 589 -10.87 18.62 -14.04
CA ILE A 589 -11.05 18.74 -12.61
C ILE A 589 -12.52 18.89 -12.28
N SER A 590 -12.87 18.56 -11.04
CA SER A 590 -14.21 18.76 -10.51
C SER A 590 -14.42 20.21 -10.03
N ARG A 591 -15.67 20.56 -9.78
CA ARG A 591 -16.01 21.80 -9.09
C ARG A 591 -15.43 21.84 -7.67
N LEU A 592 -15.42 20.72 -6.96
CA LEU A 592 -14.83 20.60 -5.63
C LEU A 592 -13.34 20.95 -5.65
N THR A 593 -12.60 20.44 -6.62
CA THR A 593 -11.18 20.78 -6.85
C THR A 593 -10.98 22.27 -7.07
N ALA A 594 -11.78 22.88 -7.96
CA ALA A 594 -11.72 24.30 -8.26
C ALA A 594 -12.02 25.18 -7.02
N GLU A 595 -13.03 24.82 -6.22
CA GLU A 595 -13.39 25.52 -4.99
C GLU A 595 -12.37 25.35 -3.86
N SER A 596 -11.60 24.26 -3.88
CA SER A 596 -10.55 23.96 -2.90
C SER A 596 -9.21 24.62 -3.23
N LEU A 597 -8.99 25.00 -4.49
CA LEU A 597 -7.74 25.57 -4.99
C LEU A 597 -7.22 26.77 -4.17
N PRO A 598 -8.05 27.79 -3.81
CA PRO A 598 -7.57 28.93 -3.02
C PRO A 598 -6.98 28.50 -1.67
N TRP A 599 -7.53 27.45 -1.06
CA TRP A 599 -7.04 26.96 0.24
C TRP A 599 -5.69 26.24 0.08
N TRP A 600 -5.52 25.43 -0.94
CA TRP A 600 -4.24 24.78 -1.22
C TRP A 600 -3.13 25.76 -1.53
N LEU A 601 -3.40 26.81 -2.33
CA LEU A 601 -2.44 27.88 -2.61
C LEU A 601 -2.02 28.63 -1.33
N MET A 602 -2.98 28.90 -0.43
CA MET A 602 -2.71 29.48 0.88
C MET A 602 -1.83 28.55 1.74
N LEU A 603 -2.17 27.27 1.85
CA LEU A 603 -1.43 26.30 2.64
C LEU A 603 0.00 26.15 2.13
N PHE A 604 0.20 26.09 0.82
CA PHE A 604 1.51 25.97 0.23
C PHE A 604 2.36 27.23 0.45
N GLY A 605 1.80 28.41 0.23
CA GLY A 605 2.49 29.68 0.53
C GLY A 605 2.83 29.84 2.03
N THR A 606 1.93 29.40 2.92
CA THR A 606 2.19 29.37 4.37
C THR A 606 3.33 28.41 4.71
N THR A 607 3.37 27.25 4.08
CA THR A 607 4.46 26.27 4.29
C THR A 607 5.83 26.87 3.90
N ILE A 608 5.90 27.56 2.75
CA ILE A 608 7.12 28.25 2.32
C ILE A 608 7.51 29.35 3.34
N GLY A 609 6.54 30.20 3.73
CA GLY A 609 6.82 31.26 4.72
C GLY A 609 7.27 30.72 6.07
N ALA A 610 6.63 29.68 6.56
CA ALA A 610 6.94 29.04 7.84
C ALA A 610 8.31 28.33 7.83
N SER A 611 8.77 27.82 6.69
CA SER A 611 10.08 27.17 6.60
C SER A 611 11.24 28.09 6.92
N ALA A 612 11.09 29.40 6.67
CA ALA A 612 12.06 30.41 7.08
C ALA A 612 12.20 30.53 8.61
N ARG A 613 11.25 29.98 9.37
CA ARG A 613 11.24 29.97 10.85
C ARG A 613 11.64 28.60 11.43
N ALA A 614 11.78 27.57 10.61
CA ALA A 614 12.14 26.23 11.06
C ALA A 614 13.61 26.10 11.48
N SER A 615 14.52 26.94 10.98
CA SER A 615 15.92 26.97 11.38
C SER A 615 16.19 27.97 12.51
N TRP A 616 17.33 27.79 13.19
CA TRP A 616 17.78 28.64 14.29
C TRP A 616 18.50 29.92 13.84
N HIS A 617 18.74 30.09 12.56
CA HIS A 617 19.43 31.26 12.03
C HIS A 617 18.53 32.50 12.15
N GLU A 618 18.94 33.44 12.98
CA GLU A 618 18.12 34.63 13.34
C GLU A 618 17.99 35.67 12.23
N SER A 619 18.95 35.72 11.32
CA SER A 619 19.03 36.85 10.38
C SER A 619 18.93 36.42 8.93
N GLY A 620 18.13 37.18 8.18
CA GLY A 620 18.29 37.27 6.75
C GLY A 620 17.61 36.20 5.91
N ARG A 621 16.68 35.46 6.45
CA ARG A 621 15.79 34.65 5.59
C ARG A 621 15.13 35.58 4.58
N PHE A 622 14.90 35.09 3.37
CA PHE A 622 14.51 35.84 2.18
C PHE A 622 15.58 36.83 1.64
N CYS A 623 16.79 36.81 2.11
CA CYS A 623 17.95 37.56 1.54
C CYS A 623 17.69 39.04 1.33
N GLY A 624 16.93 39.69 2.21
CA GLY A 624 16.54 41.08 2.10
C GLY A 624 15.41 41.36 1.09
N LEU A 625 14.80 40.29 0.53
CA LEU A 625 13.59 40.44 -0.31
C LEU A 625 12.40 40.86 0.55
N ASP A 626 11.71 41.89 0.09
CA ASP A 626 10.45 42.35 0.70
C ASP A 626 9.21 41.74 0.02
N LYS A 627 8.04 42.02 0.54
CA LYS A 627 6.77 41.51 0.01
C LYS A 627 6.50 41.95 -1.42
N ALA A 628 6.93 43.13 -1.80
CA ALA A 628 6.77 43.65 -3.18
C ALA A 628 7.69 42.88 -4.14
N ASP A 629 8.91 42.59 -3.71
CA ASP A 629 9.84 41.74 -4.49
C ASP A 629 9.23 40.36 -4.76
N LEU A 630 8.72 39.68 -3.70
CA LEU A 630 8.13 38.34 -3.82
C LEU A 630 6.94 38.34 -4.80
N LEU A 631 6.11 39.35 -4.76
CA LEU A 631 4.92 39.44 -5.59
C LEU A 631 5.24 39.85 -7.05
N ASN A 632 6.11 40.85 -7.25
CA ASN A 632 6.27 41.50 -8.55
C ASN A 632 7.31 40.79 -9.47
N ARG A 633 8.36 40.18 -8.92
CA ARG A 633 9.51 39.74 -9.74
C ARG A 633 10.02 38.33 -9.47
N CYS A 634 10.00 37.86 -8.19
CA CYS A 634 10.57 36.56 -7.84
C CYS A 634 9.69 35.41 -8.37
N ASP A 635 10.29 34.38 -8.92
CA ASP A 635 9.60 33.10 -9.17
C ASP A 635 9.50 32.27 -7.86
N LEU A 636 8.71 31.21 -7.86
CA LEU A 636 8.51 30.40 -6.66
C LEU A 636 9.77 29.67 -6.21
N ALA A 637 10.65 29.30 -7.16
CA ALA A 637 11.90 28.64 -6.83
C ALA A 637 12.84 29.60 -6.09
N GLU A 638 12.91 30.87 -6.52
CA GLU A 638 13.67 31.91 -5.80
C GLU A 638 13.12 32.13 -4.38
N ILE A 639 11.80 32.21 -4.25
CA ILE A 639 11.13 32.42 -2.95
C ILE A 639 11.40 31.22 -2.02
N ALA A 640 11.22 30.00 -2.54
CA ALA A 640 11.46 28.79 -1.78
C ALA A 640 12.90 28.63 -1.35
N PHE A 641 13.87 28.93 -2.23
CA PHE A 641 15.28 28.88 -1.92
C PHE A 641 15.65 29.91 -0.85
N ALA A 642 15.21 31.15 -1.01
CA ALA A 642 15.47 32.22 -0.05
C ALA A 642 14.85 31.93 1.33
N ALA A 643 13.64 31.33 1.37
CA ALA A 643 12.99 30.92 2.61
C ALA A 643 13.74 29.76 3.29
N LEU A 644 14.21 28.80 2.50
CA LEU A 644 14.87 27.59 2.99
C LEU A 644 16.26 27.85 3.53
N LEU A 645 17.08 28.61 2.80
CA LEU A 645 18.51 28.75 3.06
C LEU A 645 18.93 30.15 3.51
N GLY A 646 18.11 31.18 3.27
CA GLY A 646 18.48 32.56 3.55
C GLY A 646 19.61 33.09 2.65
N LEU A 647 19.84 32.44 1.52
CA LEU A 647 20.87 32.76 0.53
C LEU A 647 20.23 33.20 -0.79
N LYS A 648 20.98 33.99 -1.57
CA LYS A 648 20.58 34.33 -2.93
C LYS A 648 20.99 33.19 -3.89
N PRO A 649 20.03 32.59 -4.63
CA PRO A 649 20.35 31.48 -5.53
C PRO A 649 21.07 31.94 -6.80
N GLY A 650 21.99 31.12 -7.28
CA GLY A 650 22.44 31.16 -8.67
C GLY A 650 21.52 30.40 -9.62
N THR A 651 21.80 30.47 -10.91
CA THR A 651 20.99 29.77 -11.94
C THR A 651 21.03 28.25 -11.77
N ASP A 652 22.18 27.69 -11.41
CA ASP A 652 22.37 26.26 -11.20
C ASP A 652 21.69 25.78 -9.90
N ASP A 653 21.66 26.62 -8.87
CA ASP A 653 20.94 26.34 -7.61
C ASP A 653 19.43 26.27 -7.84
N LEU A 654 18.87 27.21 -8.60
CA LEU A 654 17.46 27.20 -8.96
C LEU A 654 17.11 25.99 -9.81
N PHE A 655 17.96 25.65 -10.78
CA PHE A 655 17.78 24.47 -11.59
C PHE A 655 17.79 23.19 -10.75
N ALA A 656 18.75 23.04 -9.82
CA ALA A 656 18.83 21.90 -8.93
C ALA A 656 17.61 21.81 -8.00
N LEU A 657 17.15 22.94 -7.44
CA LEU A 657 15.96 22.99 -6.59
C LEU A 657 14.70 22.56 -7.37
N GLN A 658 14.49 23.12 -8.57
CA GLN A 658 13.33 22.78 -9.41
C GLN A 658 13.34 21.30 -9.84
N THR A 659 14.51 20.77 -10.17
CA THR A 659 14.67 19.36 -10.53
C THR A 659 14.35 18.44 -9.37
N LEU A 660 14.91 18.72 -8.18
CA LEU A 660 14.64 17.95 -6.96
C LEU A 660 13.15 18.00 -6.57
N THR A 661 12.53 19.18 -6.63
CA THR A 661 11.11 19.31 -6.30
C THR A 661 10.23 18.49 -7.24
N GLY A 662 10.51 18.45 -8.54
CA GLY A 662 9.78 17.63 -9.49
C GLY A 662 9.96 16.12 -9.27
N LEU A 663 11.18 15.66 -8.97
CA LEU A 663 11.46 14.25 -8.68
C LEU A 663 10.82 13.76 -7.37
N LEU A 664 10.56 14.67 -6.45
CA LEU A 664 10.03 14.36 -5.12
C LEU A 664 8.52 14.58 -5.00
N LEU A 665 7.79 14.95 -6.05
CA LEU A 665 6.35 15.21 -6.00
C LEU A 665 5.55 14.07 -5.41
N THR A 666 5.86 12.84 -5.76
CA THR A 666 5.14 11.66 -5.23
C THR A 666 6.04 10.47 -4.99
N ASN A 667 5.62 9.63 -4.05
CA ASN A 667 6.18 8.29 -3.80
C ASN A 667 5.09 7.21 -3.90
N GLY A 668 4.04 7.51 -4.63
CA GLY A 668 2.87 6.68 -4.79
C GLY A 668 1.79 6.90 -3.70
N PRO A 669 0.55 6.55 -4.01
CA PRO A 669 -0.62 6.81 -3.19
C PRO A 669 -0.63 6.00 -1.89
N GLY A 670 0.16 4.93 -1.83
CA GLY A 670 0.32 4.07 -0.65
C GLY A 670 1.44 4.49 0.30
N ALA A 671 2.11 5.63 0.08
CA ALA A 671 3.14 6.12 0.97
C ALA A 671 2.55 6.46 2.36
N ILE A 672 3.33 6.25 3.41
CA ILE A 672 2.86 6.44 4.80
C ILE A 672 2.30 7.84 5.04
N SER A 673 2.93 8.87 4.49
CA SER A 673 2.49 10.26 4.59
C SER A 673 1.17 10.51 3.85
N ALA A 674 0.99 9.95 2.65
CA ALA A 674 -0.28 10.02 1.91
C ALA A 674 -1.41 9.29 2.65
N GLN A 675 -1.12 8.15 3.28
CA GLN A 675 -2.09 7.44 4.11
C GLN A 675 -2.54 8.26 5.33
N GLY A 676 -1.62 8.98 5.97
CA GLY A 676 -1.96 9.88 7.07
C GLY A 676 -2.95 10.98 6.63
N ALA A 677 -2.68 11.62 5.50
CA ALA A 677 -3.55 12.67 4.94
C ALA A 677 -4.95 12.14 4.57
N LYS A 678 -5.01 11.01 3.86
CA LYS A 678 -6.28 10.35 3.50
C LYS A 678 -7.07 9.91 4.72
N GLY A 679 -6.39 9.42 5.76
CA GLY A 679 -6.99 9.06 7.04
C GLY A 679 -7.65 10.26 7.73
N ALA A 680 -7.03 11.44 7.69
CA ALA A 680 -7.61 12.67 8.23
C ALA A 680 -8.86 13.11 7.45
N VAL A 681 -8.85 13.01 6.12
CA VAL A 681 -10.04 13.28 5.28
C VAL A 681 -11.16 12.27 5.58
N SER A 682 -10.82 11.00 5.68
CA SER A 682 -11.78 9.93 6.01
C SER A 682 -12.43 10.15 7.39
N ALA A 683 -11.67 10.70 8.35
CA ALA A 683 -12.18 11.01 9.68
C ALA A 683 -13.17 12.19 9.69
N ASP A 684 -13.07 13.11 8.71
CA ASP A 684 -14.02 14.23 8.54
C ASP A 684 -15.27 13.84 7.72
N GLY A 685 -15.20 12.73 6.96
CA GLY A 685 -16.24 12.22 6.10
C GLY A 685 -16.17 12.82 4.69
N PRO A 686 -15.49 12.13 3.75
CA PRO A 686 -15.30 12.63 2.38
C PRO A 686 -16.61 12.74 1.58
N GLU A 687 -17.68 12.10 2.03
CA GLU A 687 -19.04 12.23 1.48
C GLU A 687 -19.69 13.60 1.78
N ALA A 688 -19.12 14.36 2.72
CA ALA A 688 -19.55 15.73 3.08
C ALA A 688 -18.34 16.67 2.96
N PRO A 689 -17.88 16.97 1.73
CA PRO A 689 -16.60 17.66 1.49
C PRO A 689 -16.53 19.07 2.11
N GLU A 690 -17.66 19.71 2.41
CA GLU A 690 -17.72 20.98 3.13
C GLU A 690 -17.22 20.89 4.58
N ARG A 691 -17.19 19.70 5.17
CA ARG A 691 -16.67 19.45 6.53
C ARG A 691 -15.18 19.17 6.56
N VAL A 692 -14.62 18.74 5.42
CA VAL A 692 -13.22 18.36 5.35
C VAL A 692 -12.32 19.57 5.54
N GLN A 693 -11.38 19.46 6.46
CA GLN A 693 -10.39 20.49 6.76
C GLN A 693 -9.06 20.16 6.07
N LEU A 694 -8.73 20.88 5.00
CA LEU A 694 -7.52 20.63 4.20
C LEU A 694 -6.22 20.87 5.01
N ASN A 695 -6.23 21.85 5.93
CA ASN A 695 -5.11 22.04 6.85
C ASN A 695 -4.90 20.82 7.77
N LYS A 696 -5.98 20.21 8.25
CA LYS A 696 -5.89 18.98 9.06
C LYS A 696 -5.31 17.80 8.24
N ALA A 697 -5.70 17.68 6.98
CA ALA A 697 -5.14 16.68 6.09
C ALA A 697 -3.63 16.91 5.86
N LEU A 698 -3.23 18.17 5.67
CA LEU A 698 -1.82 18.54 5.53
C LEU A 698 -1.02 18.33 6.84
N ILE A 699 -1.59 18.62 8.01
CA ILE A 699 -0.97 18.30 9.30
C ILE A 699 -0.75 16.79 9.43
N ALA A 700 -1.75 15.99 9.13
CA ALA A 700 -1.63 14.55 9.17
C ALA A 700 -0.57 14.01 8.19
N PHE A 701 -0.43 14.61 7.01
CA PHE A 701 0.67 14.35 6.10
C PHE A 701 2.03 14.67 6.74
N LEU A 702 2.21 15.88 7.28
CA LEU A 702 3.44 16.34 7.90
C LEU A 702 3.86 15.47 9.10
N THR A 703 2.91 15.11 9.96
CA THR A 703 3.16 14.26 11.13
C THR A 703 3.47 12.79 10.79
N HIS A 704 3.11 12.35 9.59
CA HIS A 704 3.48 11.02 9.06
C HIS A 704 4.77 11.04 8.22
N THR A 705 5.51 12.12 8.25
CA THR A 705 6.91 12.22 7.79
C THR A 705 7.86 12.21 8.98
N GLY A 706 9.10 11.83 8.75
CA GLY A 706 10.10 11.74 9.80
C GLY A 706 11.46 11.33 9.24
N TYR A 707 12.44 11.11 10.08
CA TYR A 707 13.81 10.79 9.66
C TYR A 707 13.91 9.55 8.74
N THR A 708 13.07 8.54 8.93
CA THR A 708 13.05 7.35 8.06
C THR A 708 12.15 7.49 6.85
N HIS A 709 11.40 8.59 6.72
CA HIS A 709 10.49 8.88 5.62
C HIS A 709 10.48 10.39 5.31
N GLY A 710 11.58 10.88 4.75
CA GLY A 710 11.75 12.28 4.33
C GLY A 710 12.98 13.00 4.87
N GLY A 711 13.51 12.58 6.03
CA GLY A 711 14.69 13.20 6.64
C GLY A 711 16.04 12.64 6.21
N ASN A 712 16.08 11.58 5.39
CA ASN A 712 17.32 10.85 5.07
C ASN A 712 18.36 11.65 4.28
N GLY A 713 17.95 12.73 3.60
CA GLY A 713 18.89 13.61 2.91
C GLY A 713 19.93 14.24 3.85
N TYR A 714 19.54 14.57 5.09
CA TYR A 714 20.47 15.07 6.10
C TYR A 714 21.55 14.06 6.48
N GLU A 715 21.19 12.80 6.73
CA GLU A 715 22.16 11.75 7.03
C GLU A 715 23.19 11.60 5.90
N GLY A 716 22.74 11.73 4.64
CA GLY A 716 23.60 11.73 3.47
C GLY A 716 24.56 12.92 3.44
N ILE A 717 24.09 14.12 3.79
CA ILE A 717 24.92 15.34 3.86
C ILE A 717 25.96 15.20 4.99
N ALA A 718 25.56 14.78 6.18
CA ALA A 718 26.46 14.58 7.31
C ALA A 718 27.54 13.54 6.97
N PHE A 719 27.15 12.42 6.34
CA PHE A 719 28.07 11.39 5.87
C PHE A 719 29.08 11.94 4.86
N LEU A 720 28.63 12.65 3.83
CA LEU A 720 29.52 13.24 2.82
C LEU A 720 30.45 14.30 3.45
N ASN A 721 29.91 15.15 4.32
CA ASN A 721 30.70 16.17 4.99
C ASN A 721 31.83 15.55 5.82
N GLU A 722 31.57 14.46 6.55
CA GLU A 722 32.60 13.70 7.26
C GLU A 722 33.67 13.12 6.30
N GLN A 723 33.24 12.50 5.17
CA GLN A 723 34.20 11.92 4.22
C GLN A 723 35.10 12.95 3.58
N PHE A 724 34.60 14.16 3.33
CA PHE A 724 35.33 15.23 2.64
C PHE A 724 35.95 16.28 3.57
N ALA A 725 35.77 16.17 4.89
CA ALA A 725 36.26 17.18 5.88
C ALA A 725 37.75 17.53 5.69
N ASP A 726 38.61 16.53 5.56
CA ASP A 726 40.06 16.66 5.45
C ASP A 726 40.59 16.46 4.02
N SER A 727 39.70 16.44 3.03
CA SER A 727 40.06 16.14 1.63
C SER A 727 40.77 17.29 0.89
N GLY A 728 40.71 18.50 1.44
CA GLY A 728 41.20 19.71 0.75
C GLY A 728 40.30 20.18 -0.40
N LEU A 729 39.08 19.64 -0.52
CA LEU A 729 38.11 20.02 -1.55
C LEU A 729 37.78 21.52 -1.45
N THR A 730 38.04 22.23 -2.54
CA THR A 730 37.75 23.67 -2.66
C THR A 730 36.47 23.90 -3.45
N ASP A 731 36.30 23.22 -4.59
CA ASP A 731 35.15 23.36 -5.45
C ASP A 731 34.59 21.97 -5.82
N PRO A 732 33.35 21.63 -5.35
CA PRO A 732 32.73 20.37 -5.65
C PRO A 732 32.27 20.22 -7.13
N ALA A 733 32.29 21.30 -7.91
CA ALA A 733 31.95 21.32 -9.32
C ALA A 733 33.18 21.13 -10.25
N ASP A 734 34.42 21.25 -9.74
CA ASP A 734 35.61 21.06 -10.56
C ASP A 734 35.97 19.56 -10.71
N PRO A 735 35.91 18.99 -11.92
CA PRO A 735 36.30 17.59 -12.15
C PRO A 735 37.80 17.35 -11.91
N ARG A 736 38.62 18.41 -11.81
CA ARG A 736 40.07 18.35 -11.57
C ARG A 736 40.42 18.56 -10.08
N HIS A 737 39.51 18.24 -9.16
CA HIS A 737 39.65 18.43 -7.71
C HIS A 737 40.84 17.67 -7.06
N GLY A 738 41.52 16.76 -7.78
CA GLY A 738 42.72 16.07 -7.31
C GLY A 738 42.51 15.00 -6.24
N ILE A 739 41.26 14.69 -5.87
CA ILE A 739 40.92 13.67 -4.85
C ILE A 739 40.76 12.33 -5.51
N ASP A 740 41.42 11.29 -5.01
CA ASP A 740 41.19 9.91 -5.43
C ASP A 740 39.95 9.36 -4.76
N LEU A 741 38.80 9.48 -5.47
CA LEU A 741 37.49 9.03 -5.00
C LEU A 741 37.41 7.51 -4.82
N GLN A 742 38.15 6.72 -5.63
CA GLN A 742 38.18 5.27 -5.50
C GLN A 742 38.89 4.85 -4.23
N ALA A 743 40.05 5.44 -3.95
CA ALA A 743 40.77 5.18 -2.69
C ALA A 743 39.97 5.65 -1.47
N MET A 744 39.26 6.77 -1.57
CA MET A 744 38.37 7.26 -0.51
C MET A 744 37.22 6.27 -0.27
N ALA A 745 36.55 5.79 -1.32
CA ALA A 745 35.47 4.81 -1.25
C ALA A 745 35.95 3.50 -0.61
N THR A 746 37.11 3.00 -1.02
CA THR A 746 37.71 1.78 -0.46
C THR A 746 37.93 1.90 1.04
N ARG A 747 38.56 3.00 1.51
CA ARG A 747 38.74 3.27 2.95
C ARG A 747 37.41 3.34 3.71
N THR A 748 36.39 3.92 3.11
CA THR A 748 35.05 4.00 3.70
C THR A 748 34.43 2.62 3.87
N VAL A 749 34.58 1.74 2.87
CA VAL A 749 34.10 0.35 2.91
C VAL A 749 34.86 -0.46 3.96
N GLU A 750 36.18 -0.30 4.09
CA GLU A 750 37.00 -0.95 5.13
C GLU A 750 36.53 -0.54 6.54
N LYS A 751 36.36 0.74 6.80
CA LYS A 751 35.81 1.24 8.09
C LYS A 751 34.43 0.66 8.38
N TYR A 752 33.56 0.62 7.36
CA TYR A 752 32.22 0.06 7.51
C TYR A 752 32.22 -1.44 7.76
N ALA A 753 33.15 -2.20 7.15
CA ALA A 753 33.33 -3.62 7.41
C ALA A 753 33.75 -3.90 8.86
N LEU A 754 34.69 -3.12 9.39
CA LEU A 754 35.13 -3.19 10.80
C LEU A 754 33.96 -2.89 11.74
N TYR A 755 33.24 -1.79 11.51
CA TYR A 755 32.05 -1.43 12.28
C TYR A 755 31.01 -2.58 12.30
N LYS A 756 30.73 -3.19 11.16
CA LYS A 756 29.79 -4.35 11.08
C LYS A 756 30.29 -5.55 11.88
N ALA A 757 31.59 -5.84 11.83
CA ALA A 757 32.19 -6.94 12.57
C ALA A 757 32.10 -6.71 14.10
N GLU A 758 32.42 -5.53 14.57
CA GLU A 758 32.32 -5.13 15.98
C GLU A 758 30.89 -5.23 16.50
N ARG A 759 29.91 -4.68 15.76
CA ARG A 759 28.48 -4.75 16.14
C ARG A 759 27.96 -6.18 16.18
N LYS A 760 28.37 -7.00 15.24
CA LYS A 760 28.01 -8.43 15.21
C LYS A 760 28.59 -9.18 16.42
N THR A 761 29.85 -8.89 16.79
CA THR A 761 30.51 -9.50 17.96
C THR A 761 29.87 -9.04 19.28
N ALA A 762 29.41 -7.79 19.35
CA ALA A 762 28.73 -7.24 20.53
C ALA A 762 27.26 -7.70 20.66
N GLY A 763 26.75 -8.56 19.76
CA GLY A 763 25.36 -9.06 19.81
C GLY A 763 24.32 -7.98 19.58
N SER A 764 24.69 -6.81 19.04
CA SER A 764 23.78 -5.69 18.81
C SER A 764 22.83 -5.96 17.65
N ALA A 765 21.52 -5.81 17.87
CA ALA A 765 20.48 -6.06 16.88
C ALA A 765 20.45 -5.01 15.74
N GLY A 766 21.08 -3.85 15.90
CA GLY A 766 21.07 -2.75 14.94
C GLY A 766 22.44 -2.49 14.30
N ILE A 767 22.57 -2.70 12.99
CA ILE A 767 23.70 -2.25 12.17
C ILE A 767 23.23 -1.06 11.35
N ALA A 768 23.81 0.12 11.57
CA ALA A 768 23.51 1.30 10.77
C ALA A 768 23.88 1.04 9.30
N LYS A 769 23.03 1.48 8.39
CA LYS A 769 23.25 1.40 6.94
C LYS A 769 24.06 2.62 6.50
N LEU A 770 24.79 2.48 5.40
CA LEU A 770 25.40 3.64 4.74
C LEU A 770 24.29 4.51 4.14
N PRO A 771 24.23 5.81 4.47
CA PRO A 771 23.23 6.72 3.91
C PRO A 771 23.30 6.79 2.39
N GLY A 772 22.17 6.89 1.73
CA GLY A 772 22.14 7.07 0.27
C GLY A 772 22.41 5.81 -0.57
N VAL A 773 22.70 4.66 0.06
CA VAL A 773 23.06 3.42 -0.62
C VAL A 773 21.92 2.41 -0.52
N ASN A 774 21.57 1.82 -1.66
CA ASN A 774 20.51 0.82 -1.83
C ASN A 774 19.09 1.38 -1.66
N HIS A 775 18.11 0.69 -2.21
CA HIS A 775 16.69 1.06 -2.11
C HIS A 775 15.80 -0.19 -2.04
N PRO A 776 14.73 -0.22 -1.23
CA PRO A 776 13.89 -1.40 -1.10
C PRO A 776 13.16 -1.82 -2.38
N VAL A 777 12.93 -0.89 -3.31
CA VAL A 777 12.26 -1.15 -4.60
C VAL A 777 13.28 -1.48 -5.71
N PHE A 778 14.40 -0.75 -5.78
CA PHE A 778 15.39 -0.87 -6.86
C PHE A 778 16.51 -1.84 -6.48
N ARG A 779 16.19 -3.14 -6.48
CA ARG A 779 17.11 -4.22 -6.06
C ARG A 779 16.88 -5.48 -6.89
N ASP A 780 17.66 -6.53 -6.59
CA ASP A 780 17.53 -7.87 -7.17
C ASP A 780 18.01 -8.01 -8.63
N LYS A 781 18.80 -7.02 -9.11
CA LYS A 781 19.56 -7.09 -10.39
C LYS A 781 21.05 -7.16 -10.09
N ALA A 782 21.86 -7.61 -11.04
CA ALA A 782 23.33 -7.61 -10.91
C ALA A 782 23.85 -6.17 -10.69
N VAL A 783 23.28 -5.21 -11.42
CA VAL A 783 23.49 -3.77 -11.23
C VAL A 783 22.12 -3.15 -10.95
N ASN A 784 21.95 -2.57 -9.78
CA ASN A 784 20.72 -1.91 -9.39
C ASN A 784 20.82 -0.41 -9.68
N VAL A 785 19.75 0.17 -10.19
CA VAL A 785 19.69 1.59 -10.56
C VAL A 785 18.39 2.19 -10.03
N ASP A 786 18.49 3.35 -9.36
CA ASP A 786 17.35 4.20 -9.07
C ASP A 786 17.09 5.07 -10.32
N PRO A 787 15.93 4.99 -10.98
CA PRO A 787 15.68 5.75 -12.19
C PRO A 787 15.74 7.28 -11.99
N ARG A 788 15.57 7.77 -10.77
CA ARG A 788 15.68 9.19 -10.43
C ARG A 788 17.14 9.64 -10.41
N GLU A 789 18.02 8.80 -9.83
CA GLU A 789 19.48 9.02 -9.88
C GLU A 789 19.99 9.01 -11.32
N LEU A 790 19.60 7.99 -12.10
CA LEU A 790 19.99 7.87 -13.49
C LEU A 790 19.57 9.12 -14.29
N PHE A 791 18.35 9.59 -14.09
CA PHE A 791 17.84 10.80 -14.74
C PHE A 791 18.71 12.04 -14.41
N ILE A 792 19.06 12.24 -13.12
CA ILE A 792 19.91 13.36 -12.69
C ILE A 792 21.31 13.24 -13.31
N ARG A 793 21.90 12.06 -13.31
CA ARG A 793 23.21 11.81 -13.90
C ARG A 793 23.25 12.18 -15.39
N GLU A 794 22.29 11.66 -16.15
CA GLU A 794 22.17 11.98 -17.57
C GLU A 794 21.88 13.47 -17.83
N LEU A 795 21.14 14.11 -16.96
CA LEU A 795 20.82 15.53 -17.05
C LEU A 795 22.05 16.40 -16.80
N CYS A 796 22.82 16.10 -15.75
CA CYS A 796 24.10 16.76 -15.44
C CYS A 796 25.13 16.53 -16.55
N GLU A 797 25.26 15.33 -17.08
CA GLU A 797 26.15 15.01 -18.20
C GLU A 797 25.82 15.86 -19.45
N ARG A 798 24.52 15.97 -19.80
CA ARG A 798 24.08 16.81 -20.93
C ARG A 798 24.35 18.29 -20.73
N ARG A 799 24.37 18.76 -19.50
CA ARG A 799 24.71 20.16 -19.13
C ARG A 799 26.21 20.38 -18.96
N GLY A 800 27.02 19.34 -18.99
CA GLY A 800 28.45 19.42 -18.68
C GLY A 800 28.75 19.74 -17.22
N GLU A 801 27.81 19.46 -16.33
CA GLU A 801 27.94 19.69 -14.89
C GLU A 801 28.58 18.50 -14.18
N TYR A 802 29.52 18.78 -13.27
CA TYR A 802 30.13 17.79 -12.41
C TYR A 802 29.74 17.98 -10.95
N ASN A 803 29.67 16.89 -10.21
CA ASN A 803 29.43 16.88 -8.77
C ASN A 803 30.28 15.77 -8.11
N VAL A 804 31.31 16.18 -7.37
CA VAL A 804 32.25 15.26 -6.71
C VAL A 804 31.57 14.32 -5.71
N PHE A 805 30.54 14.79 -5.02
CA PHE A 805 29.79 14.00 -4.02
C PHE A 805 28.98 12.88 -4.70
N HIS A 806 28.38 13.18 -5.84
CA HIS A 806 27.69 12.17 -6.62
C HIS A 806 28.65 11.14 -7.21
N ALA A 807 29.79 11.60 -7.75
CA ALA A 807 30.85 10.73 -8.25
C ALA A 807 31.42 9.81 -7.15
N PHE A 808 31.57 10.33 -5.92
CA PHE A 808 31.97 9.51 -4.75
C PHE A 808 30.94 8.41 -4.43
N TYR A 809 29.64 8.69 -4.47
CA TYR A 809 28.61 7.66 -4.24
C TYR A 809 28.67 6.54 -5.29
N LEU A 810 28.95 6.88 -6.55
CA LEU A 810 29.13 5.87 -7.61
C LEU A 810 30.36 4.99 -7.35
N ALA A 811 31.48 5.61 -6.91
CA ALA A 811 32.66 4.88 -6.49
C ALA A 811 32.41 4.00 -5.25
N LEU A 812 31.62 4.49 -4.29
CA LEU A 812 31.28 3.79 -3.05
C LEU A 812 30.48 2.50 -3.30
N VAL A 813 29.45 2.54 -4.15
CA VAL A 813 28.66 1.34 -4.44
C VAL A 813 29.47 0.29 -5.21
N GLN A 814 30.39 0.72 -6.06
CA GLN A 814 31.35 -0.16 -6.74
C GLN A 814 32.34 -0.78 -5.73
N ALA A 815 32.92 0.01 -4.84
CA ALA A 815 33.85 -0.48 -3.81
C ALA A 815 33.19 -1.48 -2.84
N LEU A 816 31.90 -1.29 -2.50
CA LEU A 816 31.13 -2.27 -1.71
C LEU A 816 31.01 -3.62 -2.40
N PHE A 817 30.82 -3.61 -3.70
CA PHE A 817 30.74 -4.82 -4.51
C PHE A 817 32.10 -5.51 -4.63
N ASP A 818 33.13 -4.73 -4.95
CA ASP A 818 34.52 -5.24 -5.13
C ASP A 818 35.08 -5.85 -3.83
N ALA A 819 34.69 -5.29 -2.68
CA ALA A 819 35.06 -5.81 -1.35
C ALA A 819 34.19 -7.02 -0.91
N GLY A 820 33.25 -7.48 -1.73
CA GLY A 820 32.33 -8.58 -1.39
C GLY A 820 31.34 -8.25 -0.26
N MET A 821 31.19 -6.96 0.08
CA MET A 821 30.23 -6.49 1.10
C MET A 821 28.80 -6.52 0.60
N SER A 822 28.60 -6.50 -0.70
CA SER A 822 27.33 -6.70 -1.37
C SER A 822 27.46 -7.75 -2.48
N ARG A 823 26.37 -8.49 -2.72
CA ARG A 823 26.29 -9.49 -3.80
C ARG A 823 26.05 -8.88 -5.17
N ASN A 824 25.51 -7.68 -5.20
CA ASN A 824 25.17 -6.92 -6.40
C ASN A 824 25.70 -5.51 -6.23
N ILE A 825 25.93 -4.79 -7.33
CA ILE A 825 26.18 -3.35 -7.27
C ILE A 825 24.88 -2.68 -6.82
N TYR A 826 24.93 -2.00 -5.69
CA TYR A 826 23.77 -1.30 -5.14
C TYR A 826 23.45 -0.04 -5.94
N CYS A 827 22.20 0.39 -5.93
CA CYS A 827 21.85 1.70 -6.48
C CYS A 827 22.29 2.82 -5.53
N VAL A 828 22.74 3.91 -6.11
CA VAL A 828 22.73 5.21 -5.46
C VAL A 828 21.28 5.69 -5.45
N ASN A 829 20.70 5.93 -4.29
CA ASN A 829 19.26 6.24 -4.19
C ASN A 829 18.99 7.75 -4.24
N VAL A 830 17.73 8.14 -4.25
CA VAL A 830 17.35 9.56 -4.33
C VAL A 830 17.81 10.39 -3.13
N ASP A 831 17.99 9.79 -1.94
CA ASP A 831 18.47 10.52 -0.76
C ASP A 831 19.94 10.93 -0.94
N ALA A 832 20.77 10.09 -1.56
CA ALA A 832 22.13 10.44 -1.97
C ALA A 832 22.15 11.59 -3.00
N VAL A 833 21.19 11.58 -3.95
CA VAL A 833 21.07 12.65 -4.94
C VAL A 833 20.72 13.98 -4.26
N ILE A 834 19.75 13.97 -3.33
CA ILE A 834 19.40 15.15 -2.52
C ILE A 834 20.64 15.65 -1.78
N ALA A 835 21.32 14.75 -1.06
CA ALA A 835 22.51 15.09 -0.29
C ALA A 835 23.63 15.68 -1.17
N ALA A 836 23.93 15.03 -2.31
CA ALA A 836 24.99 15.47 -3.20
C ALA A 836 24.69 16.82 -3.86
N LEU A 837 23.44 17.06 -4.27
CA LEU A 837 23.06 18.34 -4.88
C LEU A 837 23.00 19.46 -3.85
N LEU A 838 22.40 19.22 -2.67
CA LEU A 838 22.38 20.22 -1.60
C LEU A 838 23.79 20.53 -1.11
N LEU A 839 24.63 19.53 -0.86
CA LEU A 839 25.98 19.78 -0.38
C LEU A 839 26.85 20.52 -1.41
N LYS A 840 26.63 20.26 -2.72
CA LYS A 840 27.29 21.06 -3.78
C LYS A 840 26.92 22.53 -3.66
N MET A 841 25.65 22.89 -3.49
CA MET A 841 25.18 24.27 -3.33
C MET A 841 25.69 24.90 -2.02
N LEU A 842 25.70 24.13 -0.93
CA LEU A 842 25.99 24.62 0.41
C LEU A 842 27.46 24.52 0.82
N TRP A 843 28.32 23.89 -0.02
CA TRP A 843 29.73 23.65 0.33
C TRP A 843 30.47 24.88 0.76
N GLN A 844 30.41 25.95 -0.02
CA GLN A 844 31.09 27.21 0.28
C GLN A 844 30.48 27.90 1.50
N PRO A 845 29.15 28.06 1.64
CA PRO A 845 28.54 28.61 2.87
C PRO A 845 28.91 27.84 4.14
N ILE A 846 28.94 26.49 4.08
CA ILE A 846 29.35 25.66 5.21
C ILE A 846 30.83 25.92 5.57
N ARG A 847 31.72 25.91 4.58
CA ARG A 847 33.17 26.14 4.80
C ARG A 847 33.49 27.52 5.36
N ARG A 848 32.66 28.53 5.04
CA ARG A 848 32.76 29.88 5.60
C ARG A 848 32.09 30.05 6.97
N GLY A 849 31.41 29.00 7.47
CA GLY A 849 30.67 29.06 8.73
C GLY A 849 29.38 29.89 8.67
N GLU A 850 28.84 30.14 7.48
CA GLU A 850 27.59 30.88 7.28
C GLU A 850 26.35 30.03 7.60
N LEU A 851 26.47 28.71 7.57
CA LEU A 851 25.43 27.73 7.88
C LEU A 851 25.90 26.77 8.97
N THR A 852 25.01 26.49 9.89
CA THR A 852 25.17 25.46 10.93
C THR A 852 24.73 24.09 10.46
N GLU A 853 25.12 23.04 11.18
CA GLU A 853 24.64 21.67 10.95
C GLU A 853 23.11 21.59 11.02
N HIS A 854 22.51 22.30 11.96
CA HIS A 854 21.05 22.38 12.11
C HIS A 854 20.36 23.07 10.91
N ASP A 855 20.95 24.09 10.32
CA ASP A 855 20.42 24.73 9.10
C ASP A 855 20.41 23.76 7.92
N ILE A 856 21.43 22.92 7.81
CA ILE A 856 21.57 21.92 6.76
C ILE A 856 20.52 20.81 6.93
N GLU A 857 20.34 20.33 8.16
CA GLU A 857 19.31 19.36 8.53
C GLU A 857 17.92 19.88 8.16
N THR A 858 17.61 21.09 8.60
CA THR A 858 16.35 21.77 8.30
C THR A 858 16.13 21.91 6.81
N ALA A 859 17.15 22.33 6.06
CA ALA A 859 17.08 22.50 4.60
C ALA A 859 16.82 21.18 3.89
N ALA A 860 17.52 20.10 4.24
CA ALA A 860 17.38 18.79 3.62
C ALA A 860 15.98 18.21 3.86
N PHE A 861 15.46 18.27 5.08
CA PHE A 861 14.14 17.78 5.42
C PHE A 861 13.03 18.64 4.79
N THR A 862 13.14 19.96 4.88
CA THR A 862 12.12 20.87 4.34
C THR A 862 12.06 20.83 2.81
N LEU A 863 13.20 20.67 2.14
CA LEU A 863 13.24 20.47 0.70
C LEU A 863 12.43 19.25 0.27
N PHE A 864 12.46 18.16 1.03
CA PHE A 864 11.61 17.01 0.80
C PHE A 864 10.13 17.34 1.02
N LEU A 865 9.81 18.14 2.04
CA LEU A 865 8.42 18.47 2.41
C LEU A 865 7.70 19.34 1.36
N TYR A 866 8.39 20.27 0.69
CA TYR A 866 7.76 21.16 -0.29
C TYR A 866 7.02 20.40 -1.41
N PRO A 867 7.71 19.58 -2.23
CA PRO A 867 7.05 18.85 -3.30
C PRO A 867 6.08 17.81 -2.77
N ARG A 868 6.37 17.22 -1.61
CA ARG A 868 5.45 16.26 -0.98
C ARG A 868 4.16 16.89 -0.50
N THR A 869 4.18 18.15 -0.10
CA THR A 869 2.96 18.92 0.21
C THR A 869 2.07 19.05 -1.03
N LEU A 870 2.66 19.29 -2.20
CA LEU A 870 1.93 19.33 -3.48
C LEU A 870 1.38 17.96 -3.86
N GLY A 871 2.20 16.91 -3.76
CA GLY A 871 1.74 15.53 -3.97
C GLY A 871 0.66 15.10 -2.98
N CYS A 872 0.76 15.55 -1.72
CA CYS A 872 -0.28 15.36 -0.71
C CYS A 872 -1.59 16.03 -1.11
N ALA A 873 -1.55 17.27 -1.58
CA ALA A 873 -2.74 18.00 -2.03
C ALA A 873 -3.45 17.27 -3.17
N ALA A 874 -2.69 16.73 -4.14
CA ALA A 874 -3.23 15.91 -5.22
C ALA A 874 -3.90 14.62 -4.70
N GLU A 875 -3.26 13.91 -3.77
CA GLU A 875 -3.80 12.68 -3.17
C GLU A 875 -5.06 12.95 -2.33
N VAL A 876 -5.09 14.07 -1.60
CA VAL A 876 -6.25 14.49 -0.82
C VAL A 876 -7.41 14.89 -1.72
N ASP A 877 -7.15 15.65 -2.78
CA ASP A 877 -8.15 16.06 -3.76
C ASP A 877 -8.79 14.83 -4.44
N ASP A 878 -7.98 13.90 -4.91
CA ASP A 878 -8.44 12.64 -5.49
C ASP A 878 -9.28 11.82 -4.48
N HIS A 879 -8.84 11.73 -3.23
CA HIS A 879 -9.56 11.02 -2.18
C HIS A 879 -10.92 11.66 -1.86
N MET A 880 -10.99 12.98 -1.78
CA MET A 880 -12.24 13.73 -1.60
C MET A 880 -13.20 13.55 -2.78
N ASN A 881 -12.68 13.63 -4.00
CA ASN A 881 -13.49 13.47 -5.22
C ASN A 881 -14.06 12.06 -5.38
N ARG A 882 -13.40 11.04 -4.84
CA ARG A 882 -13.94 9.67 -4.81
C ARG A 882 -15.02 9.46 -3.76
N GLY A 883 -15.15 10.33 -2.76
CA GLY A 883 -16.09 10.19 -1.65
C GLY A 883 -15.90 8.90 -0.85
N ARG A 884 -14.66 8.38 -0.79
CA ARG A 884 -14.32 7.06 -0.28
C ARG A 884 -13.77 7.13 1.14
N ASN A 885 -14.24 6.25 2.02
CA ASN A 885 -13.71 6.13 3.37
C ASN A 885 -12.60 5.06 3.44
N MET A 886 -11.53 5.33 4.20
CA MET A 886 -10.47 4.37 4.51
C MET A 886 -10.79 3.47 5.70
N ASP A 887 -11.99 3.55 6.28
CA ASP A 887 -12.34 2.74 7.45
C ASP A 887 -12.35 1.26 7.11
N THR A 888 -11.40 0.53 7.67
CA THR A 888 -11.22 -0.92 7.47
C THR A 888 -12.06 -1.77 8.41
N ARG A 889 -12.73 -1.16 9.38
CA ARG A 889 -13.69 -1.83 10.26
C ARG A 889 -15.01 -2.09 9.54
N THR A 890 -15.22 -1.46 8.38
CA THR A 890 -16.41 -1.69 7.57
C THR A 890 -16.42 -3.14 7.09
N PRO A 891 -17.46 -3.92 7.39
CA PRO A 891 -17.59 -5.30 6.93
C PRO A 891 -17.48 -5.38 5.40
N ALA A 892 -16.97 -6.50 4.89
CA ALA A 892 -16.83 -6.70 3.44
C ALA A 892 -18.16 -6.56 2.70
N SER A 893 -19.29 -6.92 3.34
CA SER A 893 -20.65 -6.73 2.83
C SER A 893 -21.05 -5.27 2.66
N GLU A 894 -20.42 -4.36 3.40
CA GLU A 894 -20.67 -2.92 3.35
C GLU A 894 -19.59 -2.14 2.59
N CYS A 895 -18.51 -2.82 2.17
CA CYS A 895 -17.53 -2.19 1.30
C CYS A 895 -18.19 -1.74 0.01
N ARG A 896 -18.13 -0.45 -0.26
CA ARG A 896 -18.74 0.15 -1.45
C ARG A 896 -17.72 0.18 -2.59
N PHE A 897 -18.19 -0.03 -3.80
CA PHE A 897 -17.40 0.36 -4.96
C PHE A 897 -17.20 1.88 -4.94
N VAL A 898 -16.02 2.28 -5.32
CA VAL A 898 -15.73 3.69 -5.55
C VAL A 898 -16.53 4.15 -6.76
N THR A 899 -17.47 5.01 -6.52
CA THR A 899 -18.28 5.67 -7.56
C THR A 899 -17.66 7.00 -7.92
#